data_9463fa9e3047d0f917924f28ae38fd43
#
_entry.id   9463fa9e3047d0f917924f28ae38fd43
#
_cell.length_a   1.000
_cell.length_b   1.000
_cell.length_c   1.000
_cell.angle_alpha   90.00
_cell.angle_beta   90.00
_cell.angle_gamma   90.00
#
_symmetry.space_group_name_H-M   'P 1'
#
loop_
_entity.id
_entity.type
_entity.pdbx_description
1 polymer ?
#
loop_
_entity_poly.entity_id
_entity_poly.type
_entity_poly.pdbx_seq_one_letter_code
_entity_poly.pdbx_strand_id
1 'polypeptide(L)'
;MIQTVVKRDGRIVGFNEQKIMAAIRKAMMHTDKGEDDALVQKITDHISIHGKSQMTVEKIQDSVEMELMKSARKDVAQKYIAYRNQRSIARKAKTRDVFMEIVNIKNNDVTRENANMNADTPAGMMMKFASETTKPFVDDYLLSEEVREAVTHNYIHIHDKDYYPTKSLTCVQHPLDHILEYGFVAGHGSSRPAKRIETAAVLACISLETCQNEMHGGQAIPAFDFYLAPYVRSSYIEELKNLEKLTGRDLSALYHQELEDYVLKELDGLEGDERLRQHAVNKTVNRVHQAMEAFIHNMNTIHSRGGNQVVFSSINYGTDTSAEGRCIIRELLKSTYEGVGNGETAIFPIQIWKKKRGVNYLREDRNYDLYQLACKVTARRFFPNFLNLDATFNQNSNWKADDPERYLWEVATMGCRTRVFENRFGPKTSVARGNLSFTTINIVKLAIECMEIAGKEERINAFFARLDHILEVTAKQLDDRFQFQKTAFAKQFPLLMTKLWIDCDKLQPTDTIESVLNQGTLGIGFIGLAECLKALVGKHHGESEKAQALGLKIITYMRDRVNDFSERYQHNYSLLATPAEGLSGRFTKFDRKRFGVIDGITDRDYYTNSNHVPVYYKCSALHKAQIEAPYHDLTRGGHIFYVEIDGDATHNPDVISGVVDMMDKYNMGYGSVNHNRNRCMDCGYENAEAEMECCPKCESRHIDRLQRITGYLVGTTDRWNQGKLAELNDRVTHIDKKCK
;
A
#
# COMPACT_ATOMS: atom_id res chain seq x y z
N MET A 1 -50.05 1.39 4.90
CA MET A 1 -48.94 2.00 5.72
C MET A 1 -47.61 1.48 5.22
N ILE A 2 -46.65 2.37 4.95
CA ILE A 2 -45.32 2.00 4.46
C ILE A 2 -44.51 1.38 5.61
N GLN A 3 -43.96 0.20 5.38
CA GLN A 3 -43.07 -0.50 6.36
C GLN A 3 -41.61 -0.44 5.93
N THR A 4 -41.35 -0.56 4.65
CA THR A 4 -40.02 -0.64 4.10
C THR A 4 -39.84 0.26 2.87
N VAL A 5 -38.61 0.73 2.68
CA VAL A 5 -38.20 1.55 1.54
C VAL A 5 -37.10 0.83 0.76
N VAL A 6 -37.35 0.67 -0.53
CA VAL A 6 -36.30 0.22 -1.45
C VAL A 6 -35.45 1.43 -1.82
N LYS A 7 -34.22 1.43 -1.36
CA LYS A 7 -33.22 2.43 -1.72
C LYS A 7 -32.89 2.35 -3.21
N ARG A 8 -32.24 3.38 -3.76
CA ARG A 8 -31.80 3.42 -5.17
C ARG A 8 -30.86 2.29 -5.55
N ASP A 9 -30.12 1.75 -4.58
CA ASP A 9 -29.23 0.60 -4.71
C ASP A 9 -29.91 -0.78 -4.53
N GLY A 10 -31.22 -0.79 -4.41
CA GLY A 10 -32.00 -2.02 -4.21
C GLY A 10 -32.11 -2.50 -2.76
N ARG A 11 -31.35 -1.93 -1.82
CA ARG A 11 -31.46 -2.30 -0.40
C ARG A 11 -32.83 -1.95 0.16
N ILE A 12 -33.37 -2.85 0.96
CA ILE A 12 -34.63 -2.64 1.68
C ILE A 12 -34.29 -2.22 3.11
N VAL A 13 -34.76 -1.04 3.51
CA VAL A 13 -34.58 -0.49 4.85
C VAL A 13 -35.92 -0.16 5.49
N GLY A 14 -35.96 -0.07 6.80
CA GLY A 14 -37.14 0.40 7.51
C GLY A 14 -37.54 1.80 7.08
N PHE A 15 -38.85 2.05 6.99
CA PHE A 15 -39.37 3.37 6.65
C PHE A 15 -39.11 4.34 7.82
N ASN A 16 -38.67 5.56 7.49
CA ASN A 16 -38.41 6.62 8.46
C ASN A 16 -39.09 7.92 8.01
N GLU A 17 -40.15 8.29 8.69
CA GLU A 17 -40.96 9.48 8.44
C GLU A 17 -40.18 10.79 8.60
N GLN A 18 -39.22 10.84 9.53
CA GLN A 18 -38.39 12.02 9.81
C GLN A 18 -37.64 12.52 8.56
N LYS A 19 -37.30 11.61 7.66
CA LYS A 19 -36.64 11.96 6.39
C LYS A 19 -37.54 12.73 5.44
N ILE A 20 -38.83 12.40 5.41
CA ILE A 20 -39.82 13.14 4.63
C ILE A 20 -40.03 14.53 5.24
N MET A 21 -40.25 14.58 6.55
CA MET A 21 -40.44 15.84 7.30
C MET A 21 -39.27 16.79 7.11
N ALA A 22 -38.03 16.30 7.27
CA ALA A 22 -36.82 17.09 7.08
C ALA A 22 -36.68 17.63 5.66
N ALA A 23 -37.02 16.83 4.64
CA ALA A 23 -36.95 17.26 3.25
C ALA A 23 -37.98 18.36 2.92
N ILE A 24 -39.19 18.27 3.46
CA ILE A 24 -40.23 19.30 3.27
C ILE A 24 -39.86 20.58 4.02
N ARG A 25 -39.42 20.50 5.30
CA ARG A 25 -38.96 21.66 6.08
C ARG A 25 -37.82 22.39 5.37
N LYS A 26 -36.85 21.65 4.86
CA LYS A 26 -35.74 22.24 4.11
C LYS A 26 -36.22 23.01 2.87
N ALA A 27 -37.25 22.55 2.19
CA ALA A 27 -37.86 23.30 1.08
C ALA A 27 -38.58 24.55 1.58
N MET A 28 -39.24 24.50 2.74
CA MET A 28 -39.94 25.64 3.36
C MET A 28 -39.00 26.74 3.82
N MET A 29 -37.83 26.44 4.34
CA MET A 29 -36.77 27.39 4.71
C MET A 29 -36.35 28.32 3.56
N HIS A 30 -36.57 27.92 2.32
CA HIS A 30 -36.24 28.69 1.13
C HIS A 30 -37.48 29.41 0.52
N THR A 31 -38.54 29.61 1.32
CA THR A 31 -39.75 30.33 0.93
C THR A 31 -40.02 31.50 1.90
N ASP A 32 -40.68 32.57 1.42
CA ASP A 32 -40.93 33.78 2.22
C ASP A 32 -42.00 33.58 3.32
N LYS A 33 -42.75 32.47 3.27
CA LYS A 33 -43.88 32.21 4.17
C LYS A 33 -43.51 31.38 5.42
N GLY A 34 -42.23 31.02 5.56
CA GLY A 34 -41.71 30.24 6.69
C GLY A 34 -42.23 28.80 6.78
N GLU A 35 -41.98 28.17 7.92
CA GLU A 35 -42.33 26.76 8.18
C GLU A 35 -43.81 26.61 8.56
N ASP A 36 -44.40 25.51 8.11
CA ASP A 36 -45.77 25.08 8.42
C ASP A 36 -45.73 23.62 8.86
N ASP A 37 -45.51 23.42 10.14
CA ASP A 37 -45.39 22.07 10.73
C ASP A 37 -46.67 21.25 10.61
N ALA A 38 -47.84 21.90 10.60
CA ALA A 38 -49.12 21.19 10.42
C ALA A 38 -49.20 20.57 9.02
N LEU A 39 -48.76 21.31 7.99
CA LEU A 39 -48.70 20.82 6.63
C LEU A 39 -47.64 19.73 6.45
N VAL A 40 -46.46 19.89 7.09
CA VAL A 40 -45.40 18.85 7.08
C VAL A 40 -45.93 17.54 7.64
N GLN A 41 -46.57 17.59 8.81
CA GLN A 41 -47.13 16.42 9.44
C GLN A 41 -48.23 15.79 8.60
N LYS A 42 -49.20 16.61 8.12
CA LYS A 42 -50.30 16.14 7.27
C LYS A 42 -49.84 15.41 6.03
N ILE A 43 -48.84 15.95 5.30
CA ILE A 43 -48.31 15.31 4.10
C ILE A 43 -47.58 14.02 4.46
N THR A 44 -46.78 14.02 5.52
CA THR A 44 -46.03 12.86 5.96
C THR A 44 -46.98 11.73 6.37
N ASP A 45 -47.98 12.03 7.17
CA ASP A 45 -49.00 11.05 7.61
C ASP A 45 -49.79 10.46 6.43
N HIS A 46 -50.20 11.33 5.48
CA HIS A 46 -50.88 10.89 4.30
C HIS A 46 -50.06 9.88 3.48
N ILE A 47 -48.77 10.17 3.25
CA ILE A 47 -47.87 9.28 2.50
C ILE A 47 -47.62 7.99 3.29
N SER A 48 -47.38 8.06 4.59
CA SER A 48 -47.12 6.93 5.47
C SER A 48 -48.30 5.94 5.51
N ILE A 49 -49.51 6.47 5.57
CA ILE A 49 -50.73 5.65 5.70
C ILE A 49 -51.17 5.05 4.35
N HIS A 50 -51.15 5.86 3.29
CA HIS A 50 -51.70 5.47 1.98
C HIS A 50 -50.66 4.83 1.04
N GLY A 51 -49.37 4.86 1.41
CA GLY A 51 -48.31 4.21 0.66
C GLY A 51 -48.41 2.68 0.76
N LYS A 52 -47.93 1.99 -0.28
CA LYS A 52 -47.82 0.51 -0.27
C LYS A 52 -46.82 0.11 0.83
N SER A 53 -46.95 -1.13 1.36
CA SER A 53 -46.07 -1.64 2.41
C SER A 53 -44.57 -1.52 2.07
N GLN A 54 -44.24 -1.60 0.78
CA GLN A 54 -42.90 -1.36 0.26
C GLN A 54 -42.97 -0.32 -0.88
N MET A 55 -42.15 0.75 -0.77
CA MET A 55 -42.04 1.81 -1.79
C MET A 55 -40.59 2.13 -2.11
N THR A 56 -40.31 2.57 -3.34
CA THR A 56 -39.00 3.11 -3.70
C THR A 56 -38.87 4.57 -3.23
N VAL A 57 -37.62 5.03 -3.01
CA VAL A 57 -37.35 6.44 -2.66
C VAL A 57 -37.96 7.39 -3.68
N GLU A 58 -37.86 7.07 -4.99
CA GLU A 58 -38.44 7.89 -6.07
C GLU A 58 -39.96 8.01 -5.92
N LYS A 59 -40.66 6.90 -5.72
CA LYS A 59 -42.11 6.90 -5.55
C LYS A 59 -42.54 7.70 -4.31
N ILE A 60 -41.77 7.65 -3.23
CA ILE A 60 -42.02 8.47 -2.05
C ILE A 60 -41.85 9.96 -2.39
N GLN A 61 -40.74 10.31 -3.09
CA GLN A 61 -40.50 11.68 -3.51
C GLN A 61 -41.57 12.20 -4.48
N ASP A 62 -42.00 11.38 -5.44
CA ASP A 62 -43.11 11.68 -6.34
C ASP A 62 -44.42 11.96 -5.57
N SER A 63 -44.69 11.16 -4.52
CA SER A 63 -45.83 11.33 -3.65
C SER A 63 -45.74 12.64 -2.85
N VAL A 64 -44.55 12.99 -2.34
CA VAL A 64 -44.32 14.28 -1.66
C VAL A 64 -44.57 15.47 -2.62
N GLU A 65 -44.04 15.42 -3.82
CA GLU A 65 -44.26 16.43 -4.85
C GLU A 65 -45.75 16.60 -5.14
N MET A 66 -46.46 15.49 -5.35
CA MET A 66 -47.88 15.51 -5.66
C MET A 66 -48.72 16.12 -4.52
N GLU A 67 -48.44 15.75 -3.27
CA GLU A 67 -49.18 16.30 -2.13
C GLU A 67 -48.84 17.80 -1.88
N LEU A 68 -47.59 18.21 -2.06
CA LEU A 68 -47.20 19.60 -2.03
C LEU A 68 -47.90 20.42 -3.14
N MET A 69 -48.00 19.86 -4.33
CA MET A 69 -48.71 20.49 -5.46
C MET A 69 -50.22 20.60 -5.22
N LYS A 70 -50.84 19.67 -4.48
CA LYS A 70 -52.26 19.77 -4.07
C LYS A 70 -52.48 20.77 -2.95
N SER A 71 -51.45 21.07 -2.16
CA SER A 71 -51.54 22.00 -1.03
C SER A 71 -51.67 23.45 -1.46
N ALA A 72 -52.02 24.34 -0.53
CA ALA A 72 -51.99 25.78 -0.71
C ALA A 72 -50.56 26.36 -0.84
N ARG A 73 -49.55 25.60 -0.38
CA ARG A 73 -48.11 25.98 -0.36
C ARG A 73 -47.41 25.54 -1.67
N LYS A 74 -47.88 26.06 -2.79
CA LYS A 74 -47.26 25.79 -4.10
C LYS A 74 -45.84 26.36 -4.23
N ASP A 75 -45.53 27.39 -3.46
CA ASP A 75 -44.19 27.93 -3.28
C ASP A 75 -43.21 26.87 -2.78
N VAL A 76 -43.61 26.07 -1.79
CA VAL A 76 -42.82 24.95 -1.26
C VAL A 76 -42.67 23.83 -2.30
N ALA A 77 -43.75 23.51 -3.01
CA ALA A 77 -43.70 22.52 -4.08
C ALA A 77 -42.69 22.90 -5.19
N GLN A 78 -42.68 24.14 -5.62
CA GLN A 78 -41.70 24.67 -6.61
C GLN A 78 -40.27 24.54 -6.10
N LYS A 79 -40.02 24.93 -4.84
CA LYS A 79 -38.68 24.81 -4.24
C LYS A 79 -38.21 23.37 -4.08
N TYR A 80 -39.12 22.47 -3.67
CA TYR A 80 -38.84 21.04 -3.55
C TYR A 80 -38.49 20.42 -4.89
N ILE A 81 -39.28 20.64 -5.94
CA ILE A 81 -39.04 20.13 -7.29
C ILE A 81 -37.76 20.74 -7.87
N ALA A 82 -37.56 22.06 -7.73
CA ALA A 82 -36.36 22.74 -8.22
C ALA A 82 -35.10 22.17 -7.54
N TYR A 83 -35.11 21.95 -6.22
CA TYR A 83 -34.00 21.38 -5.48
C TYR A 83 -33.69 19.94 -5.93
N ARG A 84 -34.73 19.09 -6.09
CA ARG A 84 -34.59 17.74 -6.62
C ARG A 84 -33.94 17.71 -7.99
N ASN A 85 -34.41 18.63 -8.88
CA ASN A 85 -33.93 18.76 -10.26
C ASN A 85 -32.47 19.30 -10.28
N GLN A 86 -32.18 20.33 -9.49
CA GLN A 86 -30.83 20.90 -9.39
C GLN A 86 -29.82 19.83 -8.92
N ARG A 87 -30.20 19.01 -7.93
CA ARG A 87 -29.34 17.89 -7.49
C ARG A 87 -29.10 16.84 -8.58
N SER A 88 -30.11 16.55 -9.38
CA SER A 88 -29.97 15.63 -10.52
C SER A 88 -29.06 16.21 -11.61
N ILE A 89 -29.24 17.49 -11.94
CA ILE A 89 -28.44 18.22 -12.94
C ILE A 89 -27.00 18.39 -12.44
N ALA A 90 -26.79 18.76 -11.17
CA ALA A 90 -25.47 18.95 -10.59
C ALA A 90 -24.64 17.65 -10.59
N ARG A 91 -25.28 16.50 -10.34
CA ARG A 91 -24.61 15.19 -10.44
C ARG A 91 -24.20 14.89 -11.89
N LYS A 92 -25.08 15.12 -12.85
CA LYS A 92 -24.80 14.90 -14.27
C LYS A 92 -23.75 15.87 -14.82
N ALA A 93 -23.77 17.14 -14.41
CA ALA A 93 -22.79 18.15 -14.81
C ALA A 93 -21.39 17.82 -14.23
N LYS A 94 -21.30 17.49 -12.94
CA LYS A 94 -20.03 17.13 -12.32
C LYS A 94 -19.38 15.92 -12.99
N THR A 95 -20.15 14.89 -13.32
CA THR A 95 -19.64 13.72 -14.04
C THR A 95 -19.16 14.09 -15.43
N ARG A 96 -19.91 14.93 -16.16
CA ARG A 96 -19.50 15.43 -17.49
C ARG A 96 -18.20 16.19 -17.42
N ASP A 97 -18.05 17.12 -16.48
CA ASP A 97 -16.86 17.97 -16.36
C ASP A 97 -15.61 17.12 -16.07
N VAL A 98 -15.71 16.16 -15.13
CA VAL A 98 -14.62 15.20 -14.84
C VAL A 98 -14.28 14.36 -16.09
N PHE A 99 -15.29 13.88 -16.81
CA PHE A 99 -15.04 13.10 -18.03
C PHE A 99 -14.37 13.95 -19.13
N MET A 100 -14.76 15.22 -19.27
CA MET A 100 -14.12 16.13 -20.22
C MET A 100 -12.67 16.47 -19.84
N GLU A 101 -12.36 16.52 -18.55
CA GLU A 101 -10.97 16.65 -18.08
C GLU A 101 -10.12 15.44 -18.45
N ILE A 102 -10.66 14.22 -18.29
CA ILE A 102 -10.00 12.98 -18.70
C ILE A 102 -9.80 12.94 -20.20
N VAL A 103 -10.84 13.22 -21.00
CA VAL A 103 -10.80 13.21 -22.48
C VAL A 103 -9.79 14.22 -23.03
N ASN A 104 -9.68 15.39 -22.40
CA ASN A 104 -8.78 16.45 -22.85
C ASN A 104 -7.33 16.27 -22.33
N ILE A 105 -7.03 15.18 -21.64
CA ILE A 105 -5.70 14.85 -21.09
C ILE A 105 -5.10 16.07 -20.35
N LYS A 106 -5.92 16.77 -19.57
CA LYS A 106 -5.44 17.87 -18.76
C LYS A 106 -4.55 17.32 -17.64
N ASN A 107 -3.34 17.81 -17.61
CA ASN A 107 -2.31 17.49 -16.61
C ASN A 107 -2.72 18.08 -15.25
N ASN A 108 -3.62 17.44 -14.54
CA ASN A 108 -4.08 17.87 -13.22
C ASN A 108 -3.85 16.77 -12.17
N ASP A 109 -3.94 17.14 -10.90
CA ASP A 109 -3.74 16.21 -9.77
C ASP A 109 -4.68 15.00 -9.81
N VAL A 110 -5.88 15.14 -10.39
CA VAL A 110 -6.86 14.05 -10.50
C VAL A 110 -6.35 12.92 -11.40
N THR A 111 -5.63 13.25 -12.48
CA THR A 111 -5.06 12.24 -13.39
C THR A 111 -3.82 11.54 -12.81
N ARG A 112 -3.20 12.12 -11.77
CA ARG A 112 -1.95 11.67 -11.14
C ARG A 112 -2.14 11.07 -9.73
N GLU A 113 -3.37 10.83 -9.29
CA GLU A 113 -3.65 10.21 -7.98
C GLU A 113 -3.01 8.82 -7.82
N ASN A 114 -3.00 8.02 -8.89
CA ASN A 114 -2.34 6.72 -8.92
C ASN A 114 -1.18 6.75 -9.92
N ALA A 115 0.01 6.95 -9.43
CA ALA A 115 1.20 7.09 -10.25
C ALA A 115 1.63 5.78 -10.95
N ASN A 116 1.12 4.63 -10.52
CA ASN A 116 1.36 3.34 -11.18
C ASN A 116 0.47 3.13 -12.41
N MET A 117 -0.55 3.96 -12.60
CA MET A 117 -1.47 3.89 -13.73
C MET A 117 -1.13 4.98 -14.75
N ASN A 118 -1.00 4.60 -16.02
CA ASN A 118 -0.89 5.59 -17.09
C ASN A 118 -2.29 5.98 -17.59
N ALA A 119 -2.85 7.05 -17.01
CA ALA A 119 -4.19 7.54 -17.34
C ALA A 119 -4.30 8.15 -18.75
N ASP A 120 -3.19 8.38 -19.45
CA ASP A 120 -3.16 8.96 -20.78
C ASP A 120 -3.40 7.90 -21.88
N THR A 121 -3.28 6.61 -21.55
CA THR A 121 -3.58 5.52 -22.48
C THR A 121 -5.10 5.26 -22.57
N PRO A 122 -5.61 4.71 -23.70
CA PRO A 122 -7.04 4.38 -23.82
C PRO A 122 -7.57 3.49 -22.68
N ALA A 123 -6.79 2.45 -22.28
CA ALA A 123 -7.16 1.59 -21.16
C ALA A 123 -7.10 2.33 -19.81
N GLY A 124 -6.12 3.23 -19.63
CA GLY A 124 -6.03 4.09 -18.45
C GLY A 124 -7.20 5.05 -18.33
N MET A 125 -7.64 5.66 -19.44
CA MET A 125 -8.84 6.51 -19.49
C MET A 125 -10.09 5.72 -19.08
N MET A 126 -10.27 4.50 -19.58
CA MET A 126 -11.39 3.63 -19.19
C MET A 126 -11.41 3.31 -17.71
N MET A 127 -10.26 3.00 -17.13
CA MET A 127 -10.14 2.78 -15.68
C MET A 127 -10.43 4.05 -14.89
N LYS A 128 -9.99 5.22 -15.38
CA LYS A 128 -10.29 6.51 -14.75
C LYS A 128 -11.77 6.84 -14.80
N PHE A 129 -12.45 6.61 -15.92
CA PHE A 129 -13.91 6.76 -16.02
C PHE A 129 -14.61 5.85 -15.02
N ALA A 130 -14.21 4.57 -14.90
CA ALA A 130 -14.77 3.65 -13.94
C ALA A 130 -14.59 4.16 -12.49
N SER A 131 -13.37 4.57 -12.12
CA SER A 131 -13.05 5.12 -10.80
C SER A 131 -13.92 6.33 -10.45
N GLU A 132 -13.98 7.34 -11.34
CA GLU A 132 -14.72 8.57 -11.10
C GLU A 132 -16.26 8.38 -11.09
N THR A 133 -16.75 7.29 -11.69
CA THR A 133 -18.18 6.93 -11.61
C THR A 133 -18.50 6.17 -10.33
N THR A 134 -17.58 5.33 -9.90
CA THR A 134 -17.79 4.45 -8.75
C THR A 134 -17.70 5.17 -7.40
N LYS A 135 -16.77 6.13 -7.27
CA LYS A 135 -16.60 6.91 -6.03
C LYS A 135 -17.89 7.58 -5.53
N PRO A 136 -18.65 8.35 -6.37
CA PRO A 136 -19.94 8.90 -5.97
C PRO A 136 -21.00 7.84 -5.64
N PHE A 137 -20.99 6.71 -6.33
CA PHE A 137 -21.89 5.59 -6.03
C PHE A 137 -21.65 5.07 -4.61
N VAL A 138 -20.40 4.91 -4.21
CA VAL A 138 -20.05 4.48 -2.84
C VAL A 138 -20.53 5.49 -1.83
N ASP A 139 -20.26 6.79 -2.04
CA ASP A 139 -20.67 7.87 -1.13
C ASP A 139 -22.19 7.93 -0.95
N ASP A 140 -22.95 7.77 -2.04
CA ASP A 140 -24.39 7.92 -2.02
C ASP A 140 -25.15 6.66 -1.55
N TYR A 141 -24.57 5.46 -1.76
CA TYR A 141 -25.32 4.21 -1.60
C TYR A 141 -24.72 3.20 -0.62
N LEU A 142 -23.40 3.21 -0.40
CA LEU A 142 -22.75 2.20 0.43
C LEU A 142 -22.32 2.73 1.79
N LEU A 143 -22.02 4.04 1.92
CA LEU A 143 -21.63 4.63 3.19
C LEU A 143 -22.85 5.00 4.04
N SER A 144 -22.73 4.79 5.37
CA SER A 144 -23.68 5.37 6.32
C SER A 144 -23.61 6.90 6.29
N GLU A 145 -24.63 7.60 6.78
CA GLU A 145 -24.68 9.06 6.79
C GLU A 145 -23.50 9.67 7.55
N GLU A 146 -23.21 9.13 8.73
CA GLU A 146 -22.11 9.55 9.59
C GLU A 146 -20.75 9.40 8.91
N VAL A 147 -20.48 8.24 8.29
CA VAL A 147 -19.25 8.00 7.54
C VAL A 147 -19.13 8.92 6.32
N ARG A 148 -20.24 9.11 5.58
CA ARG A 148 -20.26 10.03 4.44
C ARG A 148 -19.97 11.48 4.84
N GLU A 149 -20.50 11.94 5.97
CA GLU A 149 -20.19 13.24 6.54
C GLU A 149 -18.72 13.35 6.91
N ALA A 150 -18.16 12.34 7.57
CA ALA A 150 -16.75 12.31 7.94
C ALA A 150 -15.83 12.38 6.71
N VAL A 151 -16.16 11.66 5.62
CA VAL A 151 -15.43 11.72 4.34
C VAL A 151 -15.61 13.09 3.67
N THR A 152 -16.84 13.60 3.59
CA THR A 152 -17.16 14.87 2.92
C THR A 152 -16.48 16.05 3.61
N HIS A 153 -16.40 16.02 4.93
CA HIS A 153 -15.78 17.07 5.72
C HIS A 153 -14.27 16.86 5.94
N ASN A 154 -13.64 15.87 5.26
CA ASN A 154 -12.19 15.65 5.28
C ASN A 154 -11.64 15.22 6.65
N TYR A 155 -12.44 14.54 7.48
CA TYR A 155 -11.97 13.92 8.72
C TYR A 155 -11.28 12.59 8.48
N ILE A 156 -11.80 11.83 7.51
CA ILE A 156 -11.26 10.53 7.10
C ILE A 156 -11.16 10.41 5.58
N HIS A 157 -10.25 9.54 5.14
CA HIS A 157 -10.10 9.12 3.76
C HIS A 157 -10.15 7.61 3.65
N ILE A 158 -11.15 7.09 2.92
CA ILE A 158 -11.26 5.67 2.60
C ILE A 158 -10.39 5.41 1.37
N HIS A 159 -9.34 4.60 1.54
CA HIS A 159 -8.46 4.24 0.44
C HIS A 159 -9.15 3.29 -0.54
N ASP A 160 -8.80 3.43 -1.82
CA ASP A 160 -9.35 2.61 -2.91
C ASP A 160 -10.89 2.51 -2.87
N LYS A 161 -11.52 3.67 -2.65
CA LYS A 161 -12.98 3.78 -2.51
C LYS A 161 -13.72 3.35 -3.79
N ASP A 162 -13.10 3.50 -4.94
CA ASP A 162 -13.60 3.04 -6.24
C ASP A 162 -13.69 1.51 -6.34
N TYR A 163 -12.82 0.78 -5.64
CA TYR A 163 -12.89 -0.68 -5.56
C TYR A 163 -13.85 -1.23 -4.51
N TYR A 164 -14.43 -0.37 -3.66
CA TYR A 164 -15.34 -0.81 -2.61
C TYR A 164 -16.48 -1.72 -3.12
N PRO A 165 -17.21 -1.41 -4.22
CA PRO A 165 -18.30 -2.25 -4.71
C PRO A 165 -17.84 -3.59 -5.29
N THR A 166 -16.58 -3.74 -5.64
CA THR A 166 -16.05 -5.00 -6.20
C THR A 166 -15.83 -6.07 -5.14
N LYS A 167 -15.85 -5.69 -3.85
CA LYS A 167 -15.54 -6.54 -2.70
C LYS A 167 -14.10 -7.06 -2.68
N SER A 168 -13.21 -6.57 -3.56
CA SER A 168 -11.82 -6.99 -3.62
C SER A 168 -11.04 -6.59 -2.37
N LEU A 169 -9.92 -7.29 -2.12
CA LEU A 169 -9.01 -7.05 -1.01
C LEU A 169 -7.88 -6.11 -1.42
N THR A 170 -7.23 -5.48 -0.43
CA THR A 170 -6.14 -4.54 -0.72
C THR A 170 -4.84 -5.25 -1.07
N CYS A 171 -4.36 -6.15 -0.21
CA CYS A 171 -3.01 -6.73 -0.34
C CYS A 171 -3.00 -8.22 -0.03
N VAL A 172 -1.99 -8.95 -0.55
CA VAL A 172 -1.73 -10.36 -0.20
C VAL A 172 -0.24 -10.71 -0.29
N GLN A 173 0.19 -11.64 0.58
CA GLN A 173 1.49 -12.29 0.56
C GLN A 173 1.37 -13.68 -0.08
N HIS A 174 1.96 -13.88 -1.26
CA HIS A 174 1.83 -15.10 -2.07
C HIS A 174 2.63 -16.27 -1.50
N PRO A 175 2.00 -17.38 -1.07
CA PRO A 175 2.68 -18.64 -0.78
C PRO A 175 2.98 -19.35 -2.10
N LEU A 176 4.19 -19.13 -2.65
CA LEU A 176 4.52 -19.66 -3.97
C LEU A 176 4.82 -21.16 -3.99
N ASP A 177 5.18 -21.78 -2.86
CA ASP A 177 5.51 -23.19 -2.75
C ASP A 177 4.46 -24.08 -3.44
N HIS A 178 3.21 -23.95 -3.03
CA HIS A 178 2.10 -24.72 -3.60
C HIS A 178 1.87 -24.43 -5.11
N ILE A 179 2.01 -23.17 -5.52
CA ILE A 179 1.86 -22.76 -6.93
C ILE A 179 2.95 -23.37 -7.78
N LEU A 180 4.19 -23.35 -7.30
CA LEU A 180 5.34 -23.87 -8.03
C LEU A 180 5.34 -25.39 -8.10
N GLU A 181 4.89 -26.08 -7.05
CA GLU A 181 4.86 -27.53 -6.95
C GLU A 181 3.70 -28.17 -7.74
N TYR A 182 2.50 -27.57 -7.71
CA TYR A 182 1.29 -28.18 -8.29
C TYR A 182 0.77 -27.44 -9.52
N GLY A 183 1.23 -26.23 -9.77
CA GLY A 183 0.61 -25.34 -10.75
C GLY A 183 -0.72 -24.79 -10.26
N PHE A 184 -1.45 -24.07 -11.12
CA PHE A 184 -2.75 -23.49 -10.79
C PHE A 184 -3.64 -23.30 -12.01
N VAL A 185 -4.93 -23.09 -11.76
CA VAL A 185 -5.95 -22.71 -12.75
C VAL A 185 -6.45 -21.31 -12.43
N ALA A 186 -6.41 -20.40 -13.39
CA ALA A 186 -6.87 -19.02 -13.23
C ALA A 186 -7.93 -18.64 -14.28
N GLY A 187 -8.96 -19.45 -14.43
CA GLY A 187 -10.12 -19.18 -15.30
C GLY A 187 -9.96 -19.73 -16.71
N HIS A 188 -9.08 -19.19 -17.54
CA HIS A 188 -8.99 -19.56 -18.96
C HIS A 188 -7.94 -20.63 -19.29
N GLY A 189 -7.09 -20.99 -18.38
CA GLY A 189 -6.04 -21.97 -18.59
C GLY A 189 -5.45 -22.47 -17.28
N SER A 190 -4.57 -23.47 -17.41
CA SER A 190 -3.83 -24.02 -16.28
C SER A 190 -2.32 -23.94 -16.49
N SER A 191 -1.61 -23.57 -15.43
CA SER A 191 -0.15 -23.67 -15.37
C SER A 191 0.26 -25.06 -14.94
N ARG A 192 1.32 -25.59 -15.52
CA ARG A 192 1.97 -26.82 -15.04
C ARG A 192 2.92 -26.51 -13.89
N PRO A 193 3.22 -27.50 -13.02
CA PRO A 193 4.27 -27.40 -12.04
C PRO A 193 5.61 -26.94 -12.64
N ALA A 194 6.36 -26.15 -11.87
CA ALA A 194 7.72 -25.78 -12.26
C ALA A 194 8.66 -26.99 -12.18
N LYS A 195 9.61 -27.06 -13.07
CA LYS A 195 10.66 -28.11 -13.06
C LYS A 195 12.07 -27.52 -13.03
N ARG A 196 12.21 -26.24 -13.37
CA ARG A 196 13.48 -25.53 -13.56
C ARG A 196 13.35 -24.12 -13.02
N ILE A 197 14.48 -23.51 -12.75
CA ILE A 197 14.51 -22.14 -12.20
C ILE A 197 13.82 -21.12 -13.13
N GLU A 198 13.97 -21.23 -14.44
CA GLU A 198 13.35 -20.32 -15.40
C GLU A 198 11.82 -20.42 -15.32
N THR A 199 11.31 -21.64 -15.25
CA THR A 199 9.86 -21.87 -15.15
C THR A 199 9.31 -21.39 -13.80
N ALA A 200 10.07 -21.61 -12.71
CA ALA A 200 9.69 -21.13 -11.38
C ALA A 200 9.62 -19.60 -11.34
N ALA A 201 10.61 -18.90 -11.91
CA ALA A 201 10.62 -17.44 -12.00
C ALA A 201 9.44 -16.90 -12.83
N VAL A 202 9.14 -17.54 -13.97
CA VAL A 202 7.98 -17.17 -14.80
C VAL A 202 6.66 -17.41 -14.09
N LEU A 203 6.50 -18.54 -13.36
CA LEU A 203 5.28 -18.79 -12.58
C LEU A 203 5.10 -17.79 -11.43
N ALA A 204 6.18 -17.32 -10.82
CA ALA A 204 6.12 -16.23 -9.84
C ALA A 204 5.58 -14.94 -10.47
N CYS A 205 6.05 -14.55 -11.68
CA CYS A 205 5.48 -13.44 -12.44
C CYS A 205 3.99 -13.64 -12.70
N ILE A 206 3.62 -14.78 -13.29
CA ILE A 206 2.23 -15.09 -13.66
C ILE A 206 1.31 -15.06 -12.44
N SER A 207 1.77 -15.55 -11.28
CA SER A 207 1.00 -15.50 -10.04
C SER A 207 0.67 -14.05 -9.65
N LEU A 208 1.66 -13.16 -9.64
CA LEU A 208 1.50 -11.75 -9.31
C LEU A 208 0.60 -11.03 -10.33
N GLU A 209 0.83 -11.27 -11.63
CA GLU A 209 0.10 -10.63 -12.72
C GLU A 209 -1.36 -11.07 -12.79
N THR A 210 -1.63 -12.35 -12.56
CA THR A 210 -2.99 -12.90 -12.55
C THR A 210 -3.76 -12.36 -11.35
N CYS A 211 -3.18 -12.44 -10.14
CA CYS A 211 -3.83 -12.00 -8.92
C CYS A 211 -4.11 -10.49 -8.91
N GLN A 212 -3.36 -9.68 -9.66
CA GLN A 212 -3.62 -8.25 -9.80
C GLN A 212 -5.06 -7.94 -10.27
N ASN A 213 -5.68 -8.86 -11.01
CA ASN A 213 -7.06 -8.69 -11.50
C ASN A 213 -8.11 -9.00 -10.43
N GLU A 214 -7.71 -9.61 -9.32
CA GLU A 214 -8.62 -10.04 -8.24
C GLU A 214 -8.55 -9.14 -7.01
N MET A 215 -7.56 -8.25 -6.95
CA MET A 215 -7.33 -7.33 -5.82
C MET A 215 -6.91 -5.96 -6.33
N HIS A 216 -6.82 -4.96 -5.44
CA HIS A 216 -6.59 -3.58 -5.88
C HIS A 216 -5.29 -2.94 -5.41
N GLY A 217 -4.59 -3.49 -4.41
CA GLY A 217 -3.36 -2.93 -3.85
C GLY A 217 -2.12 -3.75 -4.16
N GLY A 218 -1.16 -3.71 -3.24
CA GLY A 218 0.14 -4.35 -3.40
C GLY A 218 0.11 -5.85 -3.18
N GLN A 219 1.02 -6.53 -3.85
CA GLN A 219 1.23 -7.97 -3.72
C GLN A 219 2.67 -8.22 -3.35
N ALA A 220 2.93 -9.26 -2.56
CA ALA A 220 4.29 -9.58 -2.18
C ALA A 220 4.56 -11.10 -2.14
N ILE A 221 5.82 -11.47 -2.29
CA ILE A 221 6.30 -12.82 -2.06
C ILE A 221 7.10 -12.77 -0.74
N PRO A 222 6.69 -13.51 0.31
CA PRO A 222 7.27 -13.37 1.65
C PRO A 222 8.61 -14.06 1.84
N ALA A 223 8.98 -15.01 0.96
CA ALA A 223 10.20 -15.83 1.06
C ALA A 223 10.70 -16.27 -0.32
N PHE A 224 11.08 -15.29 -1.14
CA PHE A 224 11.40 -15.51 -2.54
C PHE A 224 12.57 -16.48 -2.75
N ASP A 225 13.61 -16.36 -1.92
CA ASP A 225 14.78 -17.22 -1.90
C ASP A 225 14.43 -18.68 -1.57
N PHE A 226 13.65 -18.92 -0.51
CA PHE A 226 13.22 -20.26 -0.12
C PHE A 226 12.34 -20.93 -1.18
N TYR A 227 11.39 -20.20 -1.75
CA TYR A 227 10.46 -20.79 -2.73
C TYR A 227 11.14 -21.18 -4.04
N LEU A 228 12.20 -20.48 -4.45
CA LEU A 228 12.88 -20.77 -5.71
C LEU A 228 14.08 -21.72 -5.54
N ALA A 229 14.63 -21.85 -4.34
CA ALA A 229 15.80 -22.70 -4.06
C ALA A 229 15.68 -24.14 -4.58
N PRO A 230 14.55 -24.87 -4.43
CA PRO A 230 14.43 -26.25 -4.94
C PRO A 230 14.63 -26.36 -6.45
N TYR A 231 14.29 -25.29 -7.19
CA TYR A 231 14.37 -25.27 -8.64
C TYR A 231 15.78 -24.96 -9.17
N VAL A 232 16.65 -24.36 -8.33
CA VAL A 232 18.09 -24.29 -8.60
C VAL A 232 18.68 -25.69 -8.58
N ARG A 233 18.38 -26.48 -7.52
CA ARG A 233 18.82 -27.88 -7.40
C ARG A 233 18.32 -28.73 -8.58
N SER A 234 17.05 -28.59 -8.94
CA SER A 234 16.47 -29.33 -10.07
C SER A 234 17.17 -28.99 -11.39
N SER A 235 17.50 -27.71 -11.61
CA SER A 235 18.24 -27.27 -12.79
C SER A 235 19.67 -27.79 -12.82
N TYR A 236 20.36 -27.83 -11.66
CA TYR A 236 21.68 -28.42 -11.52
C TYR A 236 21.68 -29.92 -11.85
N ILE A 237 20.73 -30.69 -11.32
CA ILE A 237 20.59 -32.12 -11.63
C ILE A 237 20.32 -32.32 -13.12
N GLU A 238 19.55 -31.45 -13.75
CA GLU A 238 19.32 -31.53 -15.20
C GLU A 238 20.61 -31.32 -15.99
N GLU A 239 21.47 -30.38 -15.62
CA GLU A 239 22.76 -30.15 -16.27
C GLU A 239 23.67 -31.37 -16.09
N LEU A 240 23.70 -32.02 -14.92
CA LEU A 240 24.42 -33.27 -14.73
C LEU A 240 23.89 -34.37 -15.64
N LYS A 241 22.59 -34.57 -15.76
CA LYS A 241 21.97 -35.55 -16.66
C LYS A 241 22.29 -35.28 -18.13
N ASN A 242 22.40 -34.01 -18.52
CA ASN A 242 22.82 -33.64 -19.88
C ASN A 242 24.29 -34.02 -20.11
N LEU A 243 25.16 -33.83 -19.11
CA LEU A 243 26.56 -34.22 -19.17
C LEU A 243 26.73 -35.76 -19.20
N GLU A 244 25.91 -36.51 -18.44
CA GLU A 244 25.89 -38.00 -18.52
C GLU A 244 25.62 -38.49 -19.95
N LYS A 245 24.58 -37.92 -20.58
CA LYS A 245 24.23 -38.27 -21.96
C LYS A 245 25.34 -37.91 -22.97
N LEU A 246 26.02 -36.79 -22.72
CA LEU A 246 27.09 -36.32 -23.62
C LEU A 246 28.39 -37.11 -23.44
N THR A 247 28.74 -37.47 -22.22
CA THR A 247 30.03 -38.07 -21.88
C THR A 247 29.98 -39.59 -21.71
N GLY A 248 28.78 -40.17 -21.55
CA GLY A 248 28.58 -41.59 -21.23
C GLY A 248 29.01 -41.97 -19.81
N ARG A 249 29.31 -41.00 -18.93
CA ARG A 249 29.68 -41.22 -17.51
C ARG A 249 28.44 -41.21 -16.63
N ASP A 250 28.45 -42.04 -15.59
CA ASP A 250 27.45 -42.00 -14.52
C ASP A 250 27.83 -40.91 -13.51
N LEU A 251 27.02 -39.85 -13.41
CA LEU A 251 27.17 -38.74 -12.47
C LEU A 251 26.09 -38.73 -11.38
N SER A 252 25.33 -39.83 -11.22
CA SER A 252 24.18 -39.91 -10.30
C SER A 252 24.58 -39.67 -8.84
N ALA A 253 25.82 -40.03 -8.46
CA ALA A 253 26.36 -39.74 -7.12
C ALA A 253 26.41 -38.22 -6.81
N LEU A 254 26.53 -37.37 -7.82
CA LEU A 254 26.58 -35.92 -7.66
C LEU A 254 25.20 -35.29 -7.47
N TYR A 255 24.09 -35.98 -7.80
CA TYR A 255 22.72 -35.43 -7.69
C TYR A 255 22.34 -35.06 -6.27
N HIS A 256 22.79 -35.86 -5.30
CA HIS A 256 22.49 -35.71 -3.89
C HIS A 256 23.63 -35.09 -3.09
N GLN A 257 24.75 -34.77 -3.74
CA GLN A 257 25.87 -34.10 -3.09
C GLN A 257 25.47 -32.66 -2.73
N GLU A 258 25.57 -32.32 -1.47
CA GLU A 258 25.42 -30.94 -1.01
C GLU A 258 26.57 -30.10 -1.53
N LEU A 259 26.23 -28.93 -2.06
CA LEU A 259 27.20 -27.93 -2.47
C LEU A 259 27.33 -26.90 -1.35
N GLU A 260 28.55 -26.47 -1.09
CA GLU A 260 28.76 -25.37 -0.15
C GLU A 260 28.18 -24.06 -0.72
N ASP A 261 28.39 -23.81 -2.01
CA ASP A 261 27.84 -22.65 -2.72
C ASP A 261 27.87 -22.87 -4.23
N TYR A 262 27.02 -22.15 -4.97
CA TYR A 262 27.01 -22.10 -6.43
C TYR A 262 27.85 -20.90 -6.89
N VAL A 263 29.13 -21.13 -7.21
CA VAL A 263 30.06 -20.08 -7.62
C VAL A 263 30.67 -20.38 -8.97
N LEU A 264 30.69 -19.37 -9.84
CA LEU A 264 31.38 -19.46 -11.14
C LEU A 264 32.89 -19.65 -10.93
N LYS A 265 33.46 -20.69 -11.52
CA LYS A 265 34.90 -20.95 -11.50
C LYS A 265 35.39 -21.32 -12.91
N GLU A 266 36.65 -20.98 -13.19
CA GLU A 266 37.31 -21.48 -14.39
C GLU A 266 37.42 -23.02 -14.34
N LEU A 267 37.34 -23.64 -15.50
CA LEU A 267 37.43 -25.10 -15.61
C LEU A 267 38.86 -25.59 -15.83
N ASP A 268 39.79 -24.67 -16.05
CA ASP A 268 41.19 -25.01 -16.28
C ASP A 268 41.82 -25.57 -14.99
N GLY A 269 42.54 -26.67 -15.14
CA GLY A 269 43.13 -27.39 -14.01
C GLY A 269 42.19 -28.34 -13.25
N LEU A 270 40.90 -28.38 -13.60
CA LEU A 270 39.95 -29.38 -13.08
C LEU A 270 39.86 -30.56 -14.04
N GLU A 271 39.80 -31.79 -13.50
CA GLU A 271 39.72 -33.02 -14.28
C GLU A 271 38.56 -33.91 -13.79
N GLY A 272 38.20 -34.88 -14.62
CA GLY A 272 37.23 -35.93 -14.29
C GLY A 272 35.87 -35.39 -13.88
N ASP A 273 35.28 -35.97 -12.83
CA ASP A 273 33.94 -35.63 -12.35
C ASP A 273 33.91 -34.26 -11.70
N GLU A 274 35.03 -33.78 -11.12
CA GLU A 274 35.11 -32.44 -10.56
C GLU A 274 34.94 -31.35 -11.64
N ARG A 275 35.56 -31.53 -12.83
CA ARG A 275 35.37 -30.63 -13.97
C ARG A 275 33.92 -30.62 -14.45
N LEU A 276 33.29 -31.78 -14.54
CA LEU A 276 31.89 -31.93 -14.95
C LEU A 276 30.95 -31.31 -13.92
N ARG A 277 31.20 -31.53 -12.62
CA ARG A 277 30.46 -30.89 -11.54
C ARG A 277 30.54 -29.36 -11.62
N GLN A 278 31.75 -28.82 -11.73
CA GLN A 278 31.92 -27.37 -11.82
C GLN A 278 31.30 -26.80 -13.10
N HIS A 279 31.35 -27.53 -14.23
CA HIS A 279 30.65 -27.13 -15.44
C HIS A 279 29.13 -27.04 -15.23
N ALA A 280 28.52 -28.03 -14.58
CA ALA A 280 27.11 -28.04 -14.23
C ALA A 280 26.75 -26.87 -13.29
N VAL A 281 27.60 -26.57 -12.28
CA VAL A 281 27.45 -25.41 -11.41
C VAL A 281 27.47 -24.12 -12.23
N ASN A 282 28.49 -23.92 -13.09
CA ASN A 282 28.60 -22.70 -13.91
C ASN A 282 27.36 -22.50 -14.81
N LYS A 283 26.88 -23.58 -15.45
CA LYS A 283 25.66 -23.54 -16.26
C LYS A 283 24.43 -23.17 -15.41
N THR A 284 24.30 -23.76 -14.22
CA THR A 284 23.19 -23.48 -13.32
C THR A 284 23.20 -22.01 -12.87
N VAL A 285 24.36 -21.48 -12.46
CA VAL A 285 24.47 -20.06 -12.05
C VAL A 285 24.02 -19.11 -13.19
N ASN A 286 24.47 -19.37 -14.41
CA ASN A 286 24.07 -18.57 -15.57
C ASN A 286 22.55 -18.66 -15.83
N ARG A 287 21.94 -19.82 -15.66
CA ARG A 287 20.49 -20.02 -15.78
C ARG A 287 19.74 -19.26 -14.69
N VAL A 288 20.23 -19.30 -13.44
CA VAL A 288 19.64 -18.52 -12.32
C VAL A 288 19.74 -17.02 -12.61
N HIS A 289 20.90 -16.55 -13.07
CA HIS A 289 21.09 -15.15 -13.43
C HIS A 289 20.08 -14.70 -14.49
N GLN A 290 19.95 -15.42 -15.58
CA GLN A 290 18.98 -15.12 -16.65
C GLN A 290 17.53 -15.19 -16.17
N ALA A 291 17.21 -16.11 -15.25
CA ALA A 291 15.88 -16.20 -14.67
C ALA A 291 15.57 -15.00 -13.78
N MET A 292 16.53 -14.50 -12.99
CA MET A 292 16.37 -13.31 -12.15
C MET A 292 16.27 -12.04 -13.00
N GLU A 293 17.10 -11.91 -14.02
CA GLU A 293 17.02 -10.80 -14.99
C GLU A 293 15.63 -10.78 -15.66
N ALA A 294 15.16 -11.91 -16.18
CA ALA A 294 13.85 -12.02 -16.81
C ALA A 294 12.71 -11.69 -15.84
N PHE A 295 12.80 -12.13 -14.58
CA PHE A 295 11.83 -11.81 -13.55
C PHE A 295 11.72 -10.29 -13.32
N ILE A 296 12.86 -9.60 -13.16
CA ILE A 296 12.89 -8.14 -12.95
C ILE A 296 12.33 -7.42 -14.19
N HIS A 297 12.73 -7.81 -15.41
CA HIS A 297 12.24 -7.20 -16.65
C HIS A 297 10.72 -7.37 -16.79
N ASN A 298 10.18 -8.56 -16.55
CA ASN A 298 8.74 -8.82 -16.61
C ASN A 298 7.96 -7.92 -15.65
N MET A 299 8.41 -7.79 -14.40
CA MET A 299 7.73 -6.96 -13.39
C MET A 299 7.73 -5.46 -13.72
N ASN A 300 8.58 -4.99 -14.61
CA ASN A 300 8.64 -3.59 -15.03
C ASN A 300 8.02 -3.32 -16.41
N THR A 301 7.77 -4.34 -17.22
CA THR A 301 7.33 -4.17 -18.61
C THR A 301 5.95 -4.72 -18.90
N ILE A 302 5.48 -5.72 -18.15
CA ILE A 302 4.17 -6.32 -18.39
C ILE A 302 3.07 -5.58 -17.60
N HIS A 303 2.04 -5.17 -18.32
CA HIS A 303 0.87 -4.50 -17.80
C HIS A 303 -0.31 -5.48 -17.77
N SER A 304 -0.51 -6.17 -16.68
CA SER A 304 -1.51 -7.24 -16.56
C SER A 304 -2.92 -6.76 -16.21
N ARG A 305 -3.05 -5.54 -15.68
CA ARG A 305 -4.36 -4.92 -15.40
C ARG A 305 -4.74 -3.92 -16.49
N GLY A 306 -6.04 -3.80 -16.76
CA GLY A 306 -6.58 -2.69 -17.52
C GLY A 306 -6.08 -1.35 -16.97
N GLY A 307 -5.83 -0.36 -17.85
CA GLY A 307 -5.27 0.92 -17.44
C GLY A 307 -3.76 1.03 -17.55
N ASN A 308 -3.12 0.07 -18.20
CA ASN A 308 -1.67 0.07 -18.41
C ASN A 308 -0.90 0.14 -17.09
N GLN A 309 -1.36 -0.60 -16.07
CA GLN A 309 -0.77 -0.63 -14.75
C GLN A 309 0.16 -1.84 -14.61
N VAL A 310 1.42 -1.59 -14.25
CA VAL A 310 2.34 -2.64 -13.79
C VAL A 310 1.92 -3.15 -12.41
N VAL A 311 2.29 -4.38 -12.08
CA VAL A 311 1.98 -4.97 -10.77
C VAL A 311 2.75 -4.25 -9.67
N PHE A 312 2.03 -3.69 -8.70
CA PHE A 312 2.65 -3.14 -7.49
C PHE A 312 3.14 -4.31 -6.61
N SER A 313 4.33 -4.79 -6.93
CA SER A 313 4.88 -6.03 -6.40
C SER A 313 6.05 -5.79 -5.45
N SER A 314 6.23 -6.71 -4.50
CA SER A 314 7.37 -6.74 -3.59
C SER A 314 7.89 -8.17 -3.44
N ILE A 315 9.17 -8.32 -3.11
CA ILE A 315 9.76 -9.61 -2.74
C ILE A 315 10.57 -9.44 -1.46
N ASN A 316 10.41 -10.38 -0.54
CA ASN A 316 11.18 -10.47 0.70
C ASN A 316 12.13 -11.65 0.61
N TYR A 317 13.39 -11.47 0.98
CA TYR A 317 14.44 -12.48 0.86
C TYR A 317 15.63 -12.17 1.76
N GLY A 318 16.64 -13.01 1.78
CA GLY A 318 17.92 -12.82 2.46
C GLY A 318 18.20 -13.79 3.59
N THR A 319 17.22 -14.60 4.00
CA THR A 319 17.35 -15.51 5.16
C THR A 319 17.57 -16.96 4.79
N ASP A 320 17.44 -17.39 3.53
CA ASP A 320 17.83 -18.73 3.11
C ASP A 320 19.36 -18.88 3.06
N THR A 321 19.90 -19.78 3.89
CA THR A 321 21.33 -20.06 4.01
C THR A 321 21.79 -21.28 3.21
N SER A 322 20.86 -21.96 2.51
CA SER A 322 21.20 -23.05 1.60
C SER A 322 22.05 -22.55 0.42
N ALA A 323 22.82 -23.41 -0.18
CA ALA A 323 23.60 -23.04 -1.37
C ALA A 323 22.72 -22.52 -2.51
N GLU A 324 21.56 -23.14 -2.68
CA GLU A 324 20.55 -22.78 -3.68
C GLU A 324 19.94 -21.41 -3.40
N GLY A 325 19.47 -21.15 -2.17
CA GLY A 325 18.91 -19.88 -1.75
C GLY A 325 19.93 -18.74 -1.86
N ARG A 326 21.18 -18.98 -1.45
CA ARG A 326 22.29 -18.04 -1.63
C ARG A 326 22.54 -17.71 -3.11
N CYS A 327 22.42 -18.70 -4.01
CA CYS A 327 22.53 -18.49 -5.45
C CYS A 327 21.42 -17.56 -5.97
N ILE A 328 20.16 -17.79 -5.56
CA ILE A 328 19.03 -16.91 -5.91
C ILE A 328 19.31 -15.47 -5.43
N ILE A 329 19.65 -15.31 -4.16
CA ILE A 329 19.91 -13.98 -3.57
C ILE A 329 21.03 -13.26 -4.32
N ARG A 330 22.13 -13.94 -4.58
CA ARG A 330 23.29 -13.36 -5.27
C ARG A 330 22.96 -12.93 -6.69
N GLU A 331 22.34 -13.78 -7.46
CA GLU A 331 22.05 -13.48 -8.87
C GLU A 331 20.90 -12.46 -9.01
N LEU A 332 19.92 -12.44 -8.10
CA LEU A 332 18.92 -11.39 -8.01
C LEU A 332 19.56 -10.02 -7.73
N LEU A 333 20.48 -9.96 -6.76
CA LEU A 333 21.19 -8.71 -6.41
C LEU A 333 22.08 -8.23 -7.56
N LYS A 334 22.75 -9.14 -8.29
CA LYS A 334 23.55 -8.79 -9.48
C LYS A 334 22.67 -8.22 -10.59
N SER A 335 21.58 -8.92 -10.96
CA SER A 335 20.65 -8.46 -11.98
C SER A 335 20.03 -7.10 -11.62
N THR A 336 19.74 -6.88 -10.33
CA THR A 336 19.27 -5.58 -9.83
C THR A 336 20.33 -4.50 -9.99
N TYR A 337 21.59 -4.81 -9.67
CA TYR A 337 22.70 -3.88 -9.81
C TYR A 337 22.96 -3.46 -11.27
N GLU A 338 22.82 -4.40 -12.20
CA GLU A 338 22.92 -4.18 -13.64
C GLU A 338 21.78 -3.30 -14.15
N GLY A 339 20.55 -3.51 -13.64
CA GLY A 339 19.36 -2.75 -14.01
C GLY A 339 18.62 -3.33 -15.20
N VAL A 340 17.58 -2.64 -15.65
CA VAL A 340 16.75 -3.03 -16.80
C VAL A 340 17.12 -2.22 -18.05
N GLY A 341 16.80 -2.73 -19.24
CA GLY A 341 17.02 -2.05 -20.52
C GLY A 341 18.49 -1.68 -20.72
N ASN A 342 18.79 -0.40 -20.78
CA ASN A 342 20.15 0.11 -20.90
C ASN A 342 20.85 0.35 -19.54
N GLY A 343 20.37 -0.28 -18.47
CA GLY A 343 20.86 -0.13 -17.10
C GLY A 343 20.04 0.84 -16.26
N GLU A 344 18.76 1.08 -16.60
CA GLU A 344 17.83 1.85 -15.78
C GLU A 344 17.56 1.13 -14.46
N THR A 345 17.22 1.88 -13.42
CA THR A 345 16.81 1.30 -12.15
C THR A 345 15.41 0.70 -12.27
N ALA A 346 15.27 -0.58 -11.96
CA ALA A 346 13.97 -1.25 -11.87
C ALA A 346 13.15 -0.66 -10.71
N ILE A 347 11.88 -0.35 -10.95
CA ILE A 347 10.95 0.14 -9.92
C ILE A 347 10.32 -1.04 -9.17
N PHE A 348 9.99 -2.10 -9.90
CA PHE A 348 9.39 -3.32 -9.37
C PHE A 348 10.22 -4.57 -9.66
N PRO A 349 10.09 -5.59 -8.81
CA PRO A 349 9.45 -5.57 -7.50
C PRO A 349 10.23 -4.70 -6.50
N ILE A 350 9.53 -4.11 -5.53
CA ILE A 350 10.18 -3.52 -4.36
C ILE A 350 10.89 -4.63 -3.61
N GLN A 351 12.21 -4.55 -3.53
CA GLN A 351 13.02 -5.58 -2.90
C GLN A 351 13.22 -5.29 -1.42
N ILE A 352 13.10 -6.31 -0.58
CA ILE A 352 13.12 -6.21 0.87
C ILE A 352 14.07 -7.26 1.42
N TRP A 353 15.20 -6.79 1.94
CA TRP A 353 16.18 -7.61 2.64
C TRP A 353 15.72 -7.87 4.07
N LYS A 354 15.52 -9.12 4.44
CA LYS A 354 15.24 -9.53 5.80
C LYS A 354 16.56 -9.62 6.60
N LYS A 355 16.81 -8.66 7.46
CA LYS A 355 17.99 -8.63 8.33
C LYS A 355 17.76 -9.49 9.56
N LYS A 356 18.65 -10.47 9.84
CA LYS A 356 18.57 -11.35 10.98
C LYS A 356 19.96 -11.70 11.53
N ARG A 357 20.18 -11.48 12.84
CA ARG A 357 21.40 -11.93 13.54
C ARG A 357 21.46 -13.44 13.55
N GLY A 358 22.67 -13.99 13.39
CA GLY A 358 22.90 -15.43 13.28
C GLY A 358 22.57 -16.00 11.90
N VAL A 359 22.17 -15.17 10.94
CA VAL A 359 21.83 -15.58 9.56
C VAL A 359 22.58 -14.76 8.51
N ASN A 360 22.51 -13.40 8.59
CA ASN A 360 23.03 -12.56 7.52
C ASN A 360 23.53 -11.17 7.96
N TYR A 361 23.69 -10.91 9.26
CA TYR A 361 24.00 -9.55 9.72
C TYR A 361 25.38 -9.44 10.42
N LEU A 362 25.76 -10.45 11.21
CA LEU A 362 27.06 -10.48 11.86
C LEU A 362 28.12 -10.99 10.87
N ARG A 363 29.40 -10.62 11.08
CA ARG A 363 30.49 -11.00 10.17
C ARG A 363 30.68 -12.50 10.00
N GLU A 364 30.37 -13.25 11.04
CA GLU A 364 30.40 -14.72 11.09
C GLU A 364 29.16 -15.38 10.47
N ASP A 365 28.11 -14.61 10.16
CA ASP A 365 26.87 -15.15 9.64
C ASP A 365 27.04 -15.65 8.21
N ARG A 366 26.37 -16.75 7.87
CA ARG A 366 26.49 -17.45 6.58
C ARG A 366 26.21 -16.55 5.36
N ASN A 367 25.27 -15.63 5.46
CA ASN A 367 24.86 -14.73 4.39
C ASN A 367 25.41 -13.29 4.56
N TYR A 368 26.44 -13.08 5.38
CA TYR A 368 27.01 -11.75 5.59
C TYR A 368 27.59 -11.12 4.29
N ASP A 369 28.24 -11.95 3.46
CA ASP A 369 28.75 -11.53 2.14
C ASP A 369 27.63 -11.03 1.22
N LEU A 370 26.47 -11.67 1.26
CA LEU A 370 25.28 -11.25 0.51
C LEU A 370 24.63 -9.99 1.10
N TYR A 371 24.68 -9.80 2.42
CA TYR A 371 24.28 -8.54 3.05
C TYR A 371 25.16 -7.36 2.59
N GLN A 372 26.48 -7.56 2.51
CA GLN A 372 27.37 -6.54 1.96
C GLN A 372 27.05 -6.23 0.50
N LEU A 373 26.75 -7.25 -0.31
CA LEU A 373 26.30 -7.07 -1.68
C LEU A 373 24.97 -6.30 -1.73
N ALA A 374 24.02 -6.61 -0.84
CA ALA A 374 22.75 -5.88 -0.75
C ALA A 374 22.94 -4.41 -0.43
N CYS A 375 23.83 -4.05 0.50
CA CYS A 375 24.20 -2.66 0.80
C CYS A 375 24.80 -1.95 -0.43
N LYS A 376 25.68 -2.63 -1.17
CA LYS A 376 26.27 -2.11 -2.41
C LYS A 376 25.21 -1.86 -3.48
N VAL A 377 24.23 -2.76 -3.63
CA VAL A 377 23.13 -2.61 -4.58
C VAL A 377 22.22 -1.45 -4.18
N THR A 378 21.86 -1.33 -2.90
CA THR A 378 21.03 -0.22 -2.38
C THR A 378 21.71 1.13 -2.63
N ALA A 379 23.02 1.23 -2.44
CA ALA A 379 23.80 2.45 -2.69
C ALA A 379 23.68 2.95 -4.15
N ARG A 380 23.36 2.07 -5.10
CA ARG A 380 23.19 2.43 -6.52
C ARG A 380 21.74 2.47 -6.98
N ARG A 381 20.89 1.56 -6.45
CA ARG A 381 19.57 1.25 -7.04
C ARG A 381 18.38 1.52 -6.13
N PHE A 382 18.55 2.13 -4.96
CA PHE A 382 17.51 2.36 -3.94
C PHE A 382 16.99 1.09 -3.26
N PHE A 383 17.22 -0.07 -3.79
CA PHE A 383 16.80 -1.38 -3.30
C PHE A 383 18.02 -2.29 -3.07
N PRO A 384 17.88 -3.27 -2.14
CA PRO A 384 16.72 -3.53 -1.29
C PRO A 384 16.53 -2.51 -0.16
N ASN A 385 15.27 -2.40 0.34
CA ASN A 385 14.97 -1.86 1.66
C ASN A 385 15.31 -2.91 2.72
N PHE A 386 15.37 -2.51 4.00
CA PHE A 386 15.78 -3.41 5.08
C PHE A 386 14.66 -3.63 6.09
N LEU A 387 14.31 -4.90 6.33
CA LEU A 387 13.33 -5.36 7.31
C LEU A 387 14.08 -6.02 8.48
N ASN A 388 14.00 -5.43 9.67
CA ASN A 388 14.70 -5.92 10.85
C ASN A 388 13.87 -6.98 11.58
N LEU A 389 14.21 -8.25 11.38
CA LEU A 389 13.56 -9.37 12.04
C LEU A 389 13.91 -9.45 13.54
N ASP A 390 14.99 -8.78 13.98
CA ASP A 390 15.41 -8.77 15.39
C ASP A 390 14.67 -7.69 16.20
N ALA A 391 13.94 -6.78 15.57
CA ALA A 391 13.08 -5.86 16.30
C ALA A 391 12.06 -6.67 17.14
N THR A 392 11.87 -6.26 18.40
CA THR A 392 11.14 -7.05 19.41
C THR A 392 9.73 -7.45 18.97
N PHE A 393 9.03 -6.55 18.27
CA PHE A 393 7.68 -6.78 17.74
C PHE A 393 7.66 -7.61 16.45
N ASN A 394 8.81 -7.83 15.79
CA ASN A 394 8.96 -8.67 14.60
C ASN A 394 9.34 -10.11 14.92
N GLN A 395 9.64 -10.41 16.17
CA GLN A 395 10.02 -11.76 16.57
C GLN A 395 8.80 -12.68 16.67
N ASN A 396 9.06 -13.97 16.43
CA ASN A 396 8.10 -15.06 16.60
C ASN A 396 8.76 -16.19 17.41
N SER A 397 8.09 -16.68 18.45
CA SER A 397 8.60 -17.75 19.30
C SER A 397 8.77 -19.09 18.58
N ASN A 398 8.08 -19.30 17.47
CA ASN A 398 8.18 -20.51 16.67
C ASN A 398 9.40 -20.52 15.72
N TRP A 399 10.02 -19.34 15.50
CA TRP A 399 11.17 -19.25 14.61
C TRP A 399 12.39 -19.97 15.21
N LYS A 400 13.02 -20.86 14.43
CA LYS A 400 14.25 -21.56 14.79
C LYS A 400 15.21 -21.51 13.59
N ALA A 401 16.50 -21.35 13.85
CA ALA A 401 17.51 -21.19 12.80
C ALA A 401 17.70 -22.45 11.94
N ASP A 402 17.47 -23.62 12.51
CA ASP A 402 17.60 -24.93 11.88
C ASP A 402 16.30 -25.45 11.23
N ASP A 403 15.19 -24.75 11.39
CA ASP A 403 13.93 -25.10 10.75
C ASP A 403 13.98 -24.72 9.25
N PRO A 404 13.84 -25.68 8.32
CA PRO A 404 13.80 -25.39 6.89
C PRO A 404 12.60 -24.53 6.46
N GLU A 405 11.53 -24.54 7.26
CA GLU A 405 10.32 -23.74 7.03
C GLU A 405 10.26 -22.48 7.91
N ARG A 406 11.39 -22.05 8.49
CA ARG A 406 11.44 -20.87 9.37
C ARG A 406 10.86 -19.59 8.75
N TYR A 407 10.84 -19.50 7.43
CA TYR A 407 10.24 -18.38 6.70
C TYR A 407 8.74 -18.18 7.00
N LEU A 408 8.03 -19.23 7.42
CA LEU A 408 6.63 -19.14 7.85
C LEU A 408 6.46 -18.27 9.10
N TRP A 409 7.49 -18.17 9.93
CA TRP A 409 7.51 -17.44 11.20
C TRP A 409 8.23 -16.09 11.11
N GLU A 410 8.66 -15.71 9.91
CA GLU A 410 9.28 -14.43 9.64
C GLU A 410 8.23 -13.42 9.18
N VAL A 411 8.31 -12.20 9.73
CA VAL A 411 7.51 -11.10 9.20
C VAL A 411 7.95 -10.77 7.78
N ALA A 412 6.99 -10.39 6.94
CA ALA A 412 7.23 -9.84 5.61
C ALA A 412 6.41 -8.56 5.41
N THR A 413 6.93 -7.65 4.61
CA THR A 413 6.24 -6.40 4.28
C THR A 413 5.79 -6.38 2.81
N MET A 414 4.80 -5.53 2.52
CA MET A 414 4.26 -5.32 1.17
C MET A 414 4.35 -3.84 0.81
N GLY A 415 4.70 -3.57 -0.44
CA GLY A 415 4.78 -2.20 -0.96
C GLY A 415 5.72 -1.33 -0.15
N CYS A 416 5.28 -0.11 0.15
CA CYS A 416 6.12 0.87 0.83
C CYS A 416 6.38 0.51 2.30
N ARG A 417 5.39 -0.02 3.04
CA ARG A 417 5.50 -0.23 4.50
C ARG A 417 4.46 -1.16 5.13
N THR A 418 3.49 -1.67 4.36
CA THR A 418 2.41 -2.47 4.93
C THR A 418 2.93 -3.75 5.55
N ARG A 419 2.54 -3.99 6.79
CA ARG A 419 2.95 -5.15 7.59
C ARG A 419 1.71 -5.92 8.04
N VAL A 420 1.67 -7.21 7.75
CA VAL A 420 0.65 -8.14 8.22
C VAL A 420 1.36 -9.29 8.89
N PHE A 421 1.21 -9.45 10.19
CA PHE A 421 1.92 -10.48 10.95
C PHE A 421 1.13 -11.01 12.14
N GLU A 422 0.70 -10.14 13.06
CA GLU A 422 -0.15 -10.51 14.19
C GLU A 422 -1.49 -11.06 13.68
N ASN A 423 -2.00 -12.11 14.34
CA ASN A 423 -3.26 -12.74 13.99
C ASN A 423 -3.96 -13.24 15.24
N ARG A 424 -5.19 -12.81 15.46
CA ARG A 424 -6.04 -13.23 16.58
C ARG A 424 -6.82 -14.52 16.26
N PHE A 425 -6.92 -14.89 14.99
CA PHE A 425 -7.77 -15.97 14.51
C PHE A 425 -6.99 -17.14 13.88
N GLY A 426 -5.66 -17.07 13.92
CA GLY A 426 -4.79 -18.08 13.33
C GLY A 426 -3.33 -17.87 13.72
N PRO A 427 -2.39 -18.49 13.00
CA PRO A 427 -0.98 -18.38 13.28
C PRO A 427 -0.45 -16.95 13.10
N LYS A 428 0.52 -16.55 13.91
CA LYS A 428 1.28 -15.32 13.72
C LYS A 428 2.24 -15.50 12.55
N THR A 429 1.79 -15.15 11.36
CA THR A 429 2.54 -15.27 10.09
C THR A 429 2.15 -14.17 9.11
N SER A 430 3.03 -13.86 8.17
CA SER A 430 2.71 -13.03 7.01
C SER A 430 2.24 -13.85 5.81
N VAL A 431 2.63 -15.12 5.72
CA VAL A 431 2.39 -15.99 4.56
C VAL A 431 0.89 -16.19 4.33
N ALA A 432 0.46 -16.08 3.09
CA ALA A 432 -0.92 -16.27 2.66
C ALA A 432 -1.95 -15.32 3.32
N ARG A 433 -1.50 -14.16 3.82
CA ARG A 433 -2.35 -13.17 4.49
C ARG A 433 -2.16 -11.78 3.86
N GLY A 434 -3.08 -10.87 4.16
CA GLY A 434 -3.02 -9.52 3.61
C GLY A 434 -3.96 -8.54 4.30
N ASN A 435 -4.00 -7.31 3.79
CA ASN A 435 -4.96 -6.30 4.20
C ASN A 435 -6.26 -6.43 3.40
N LEU A 436 -7.37 -6.31 4.09
CA LEU A 436 -8.70 -6.27 3.49
C LEU A 436 -9.03 -4.86 3.00
N SER A 437 -8.81 -3.86 3.85
CA SER A 437 -9.02 -2.44 3.56
C SER A 437 -8.37 -1.56 4.63
N PHE A 438 -8.18 -0.28 4.32
CA PHE A 438 -7.69 0.69 5.29
C PHE A 438 -8.29 2.08 5.07
N THR A 439 -8.35 2.85 6.16
CA THR A 439 -8.89 4.22 6.19
C THR A 439 -7.98 5.11 7.02
N THR A 440 -7.70 6.31 6.52
CA THR A 440 -6.76 7.25 7.16
C THR A 440 -7.50 8.42 7.79
N ILE A 441 -7.13 8.77 9.01
CA ILE A 441 -7.66 9.89 9.78
C ILE A 441 -6.79 11.14 9.57
N ASN A 442 -7.43 12.27 9.32
CA ASN A 442 -6.81 13.60 9.31
C ASN A 442 -6.71 14.15 10.72
N ILE A 443 -5.65 13.77 11.45
CA ILE A 443 -5.47 14.26 12.84
C ILE A 443 -5.13 15.75 12.92
N VAL A 444 -4.61 16.34 11.83
CA VAL A 444 -4.29 17.77 11.75
C VAL A 444 -5.57 18.59 11.86
N LYS A 445 -6.59 18.23 11.09
CA LYS A 445 -7.89 18.91 11.14
C LYS A 445 -8.50 18.91 12.52
N LEU A 446 -8.47 17.75 13.21
CA LEU A 446 -8.99 17.62 14.58
C LEU A 446 -8.28 18.59 15.54
N ALA A 447 -6.96 18.77 15.34
CA ALA A 447 -6.16 19.67 16.15
C ALA A 447 -6.44 21.16 15.82
N ILE A 448 -6.57 21.51 14.54
CA ILE A 448 -6.89 22.89 14.10
C ILE A 448 -8.23 23.33 14.70
N GLU A 449 -9.25 22.48 14.70
CA GLU A 449 -10.56 22.79 15.27
C GLU A 449 -10.55 23.01 16.80
N CYS A 450 -9.46 22.66 17.46
CA CYS A 450 -9.26 22.89 18.89
C CYS A 450 -8.39 24.14 19.19
N MET A 451 -7.78 24.78 18.18
CA MET A 451 -6.84 25.89 18.40
C MET A 451 -7.43 27.11 19.12
N GLU A 452 -8.73 27.37 18.93
CA GLU A 452 -9.40 28.51 19.57
C GLU A 452 -9.62 28.31 21.08
N ILE A 453 -9.44 27.10 21.59
CA ILE A 453 -9.54 26.79 23.01
C ILE A 453 -8.31 27.36 23.73
N ALA A 454 -8.51 28.35 24.59
CA ALA A 454 -7.42 29.10 25.24
C ALA A 454 -6.57 28.27 26.20
N GLY A 455 -7.19 27.38 26.98
CA GLY A 455 -6.49 26.48 27.90
C GLY A 455 -5.78 25.34 27.17
N LYS A 456 -4.47 25.17 27.42
CA LYS A 456 -3.68 24.10 26.74
C LYS A 456 -4.19 22.70 27.09
N GLU A 457 -4.52 22.46 28.35
CA GLU A 457 -5.01 21.16 28.82
C GLU A 457 -6.42 20.89 28.30
N GLU A 458 -7.31 21.87 28.33
CA GLU A 458 -8.65 21.81 27.75
C GLU A 458 -8.62 21.56 26.25
N ARG A 459 -7.67 22.21 25.54
CA ARG A 459 -7.44 21.99 24.11
C ARG A 459 -7.05 20.54 23.79
N ILE A 460 -6.10 19.99 24.58
CA ILE A 460 -5.66 18.61 24.41
C ILE A 460 -6.79 17.63 24.74
N ASN A 461 -7.56 17.87 25.80
CA ASN A 461 -8.69 17.02 26.15
C ASN A 461 -9.79 17.06 25.09
N ALA A 462 -10.11 18.23 24.55
CA ALA A 462 -11.04 18.37 23.42
C ALA A 462 -10.55 17.65 22.16
N PHE A 463 -9.25 17.69 21.87
CA PHE A 463 -8.66 16.94 20.78
C PHE A 463 -8.83 15.42 20.96
N PHE A 464 -8.55 14.88 22.16
CA PHE A 464 -8.72 13.44 22.41
C PHE A 464 -10.20 13.02 22.30
N ALA A 465 -11.14 13.82 22.75
CA ALA A 465 -12.56 13.54 22.62
C ALA A 465 -12.99 13.48 21.13
N ARG A 466 -12.50 14.40 20.31
CA ARG A 466 -12.74 14.38 18.83
C ARG A 466 -12.07 13.21 18.17
N LEU A 467 -10.82 12.90 18.54
CA LEU A 467 -10.08 11.77 18.03
C LEU A 467 -10.80 10.46 18.32
N ASP A 468 -11.30 10.29 19.56
CA ASP A 468 -12.05 9.10 19.95
C ASP A 468 -13.30 8.90 19.09
N HIS A 469 -14.09 9.96 18.88
CA HIS A 469 -15.27 9.91 18.02
C HIS A 469 -14.91 9.51 16.58
N ILE A 470 -13.87 10.10 15.99
CA ILE A 470 -13.48 9.78 14.60
C ILE A 470 -12.86 8.37 14.49
N LEU A 471 -12.20 7.87 15.54
CA LEU A 471 -11.75 6.49 15.62
C LEU A 471 -12.94 5.51 15.59
N GLU A 472 -14.01 5.77 16.36
CA GLU A 472 -15.24 4.97 16.34
C GLU A 472 -15.90 4.96 14.94
N VAL A 473 -16.04 6.14 14.31
CA VAL A 473 -16.57 6.25 12.93
C VAL A 473 -15.73 5.46 11.94
N THR A 474 -14.41 5.53 12.09
CA THR A 474 -13.46 4.83 11.20
C THR A 474 -13.53 3.32 11.39
N ALA A 475 -13.56 2.85 12.63
CA ALA A 475 -13.67 1.42 12.94
C ALA A 475 -14.98 0.83 12.41
N LYS A 476 -16.10 1.54 12.62
CA LYS A 476 -17.41 1.14 12.09
C LYS A 476 -17.43 1.11 10.56
N GLN A 477 -16.82 2.09 9.90
CA GLN A 477 -16.71 2.10 8.43
C GLN A 477 -15.96 0.87 7.91
N LEU A 478 -14.87 0.47 8.59
CA LEU A 478 -14.10 -0.70 8.22
C LEU A 478 -14.87 -2.00 8.48
N ASP A 479 -15.64 -2.08 9.57
CA ASP A 479 -16.55 -3.20 9.81
C ASP A 479 -17.66 -3.26 8.75
N ASP A 480 -18.32 -2.14 8.42
CA ASP A 480 -19.32 -2.07 7.36
C ASP A 480 -18.76 -2.59 6.02
N ARG A 481 -17.50 -2.23 5.69
CA ARG A 481 -16.82 -2.74 4.48
C ARG A 481 -16.51 -4.23 4.60
N PHE A 482 -16.08 -4.72 5.75
CA PHE A 482 -15.86 -6.13 6.01
C PHE A 482 -17.17 -6.94 5.84
N GLN A 483 -18.28 -6.49 6.44
CA GLN A 483 -19.59 -7.13 6.30
C GLN A 483 -20.06 -7.16 4.84
N PHE A 484 -19.64 -6.21 4.03
CA PHE A 484 -19.91 -6.20 2.59
C PHE A 484 -18.97 -7.16 1.84
N GLN A 485 -17.67 -7.17 2.15
CA GLN A 485 -16.67 -8.03 1.50
C GLN A 485 -16.94 -9.52 1.75
N LYS A 486 -17.32 -9.92 2.97
CA LYS A 486 -17.56 -11.32 3.31
C LYS A 486 -18.66 -11.99 2.50
N THR A 487 -19.56 -11.22 1.87
CA THR A 487 -20.61 -11.72 0.98
C THR A 487 -20.13 -12.02 -0.44
N ALA A 488 -18.85 -11.84 -0.75
CA ALA A 488 -18.28 -12.25 -2.02
C ALA A 488 -18.17 -13.78 -2.10
N PHE A 489 -18.31 -14.34 -3.29
CA PHE A 489 -18.12 -15.77 -3.53
C PHE A 489 -16.66 -16.08 -3.87
N ALA A 490 -16.15 -17.23 -3.44
CA ALA A 490 -14.80 -17.69 -3.76
C ALA A 490 -14.50 -17.69 -5.26
N LYS A 491 -15.47 -18.05 -6.09
CA LYS A 491 -15.37 -18.01 -7.58
C LYS A 491 -15.10 -16.64 -8.17
N GLN A 492 -15.31 -15.55 -7.42
CA GLN A 492 -14.98 -14.18 -7.87
C GLN A 492 -13.47 -13.90 -7.77
N PHE A 493 -12.73 -14.76 -7.08
CA PHE A 493 -11.29 -14.69 -6.84
C PHE A 493 -10.64 -16.03 -7.17
N PRO A 494 -10.59 -16.41 -8.46
CA PRO A 494 -10.24 -17.76 -8.90
C PRO A 494 -8.81 -18.18 -8.55
N LEU A 495 -7.86 -17.25 -8.36
CA LEU A 495 -6.53 -17.55 -7.86
C LEU A 495 -6.40 -17.23 -6.36
N LEU A 496 -6.81 -16.04 -5.94
CA LEU A 496 -6.64 -15.55 -4.57
C LEU A 496 -7.31 -16.48 -3.54
N MET A 497 -8.58 -16.86 -3.76
CA MET A 497 -9.36 -17.67 -2.83
C MET A 497 -9.34 -19.17 -3.15
N THR A 498 -8.40 -19.62 -3.97
CA THR A 498 -8.18 -21.06 -4.22
C THR A 498 -6.74 -21.49 -3.92
N LYS A 499 -5.76 -20.56 -3.92
CA LYS A 499 -4.34 -20.89 -3.83
C LYS A 499 -3.51 -19.93 -2.96
N LEU A 500 -3.94 -18.67 -2.78
CA LEU A 500 -3.08 -17.65 -2.19
C LEU A 500 -3.48 -17.23 -0.79
N TRP A 501 -4.76 -17.39 -0.41
CA TRP A 501 -5.25 -16.98 0.89
C TRP A 501 -5.20 -18.14 1.89
N ILE A 502 -4.83 -17.84 3.13
CA ILE A 502 -4.77 -18.84 4.21
C ILE A 502 -6.15 -19.52 4.38
N ASP A 503 -6.16 -20.82 4.55
CA ASP A 503 -7.37 -21.64 4.67
C ASP A 503 -8.32 -21.65 3.44
N CYS A 504 -7.89 -21.11 2.30
CA CYS A 504 -8.73 -21.09 1.08
C CYS A 504 -9.05 -22.47 0.52
N ASP A 505 -8.26 -23.48 0.86
CA ASP A 505 -8.52 -24.91 0.53
C ASP A 505 -9.80 -25.45 1.16
N LYS A 506 -10.34 -24.79 2.18
CA LYS A 506 -11.62 -25.13 2.82
C LYS A 506 -12.83 -24.63 2.06
N LEU A 507 -12.66 -23.76 1.04
CA LEU A 507 -13.74 -23.13 0.28
C LEU A 507 -14.08 -23.89 -0.99
N GLN A 508 -15.39 -24.00 -1.26
CA GLN A 508 -15.91 -24.37 -2.58
C GLN A 508 -16.16 -23.09 -3.42
N PRO A 509 -16.14 -23.14 -4.75
CA PRO A 509 -16.36 -21.96 -5.60
C PRO A 509 -17.66 -21.19 -5.33
N THR A 510 -18.69 -21.87 -4.82
CA THR A 510 -20.01 -21.30 -4.48
C THR A 510 -20.12 -20.79 -3.06
N ASP A 511 -19.12 -21.05 -2.21
CA ASP A 511 -19.10 -20.55 -0.84
C ASP A 511 -18.76 -19.07 -0.81
N THR A 512 -19.28 -18.38 0.21
CA THR A 512 -18.80 -17.03 0.52
C THR A 512 -17.43 -17.10 1.19
N ILE A 513 -16.63 -16.04 1.06
CA ILE A 513 -15.30 -15.96 1.67
C ILE A 513 -15.34 -15.67 3.17
N GLU A 514 -16.52 -15.61 3.78
CA GLU A 514 -16.73 -15.23 5.18
C GLU A 514 -15.88 -16.03 6.17
N SER A 515 -15.78 -17.34 5.99
CA SER A 515 -15.09 -18.25 6.93
C SER A 515 -13.57 -18.02 7.01
N VAL A 516 -12.97 -17.44 5.98
CA VAL A 516 -11.51 -17.21 5.90
C VAL A 516 -11.12 -15.74 5.96
N LEU A 517 -12.08 -14.82 5.84
CA LEU A 517 -11.81 -13.39 5.72
C LEU A 517 -11.23 -12.78 7.01
N ASN A 518 -11.58 -13.33 8.19
CA ASN A 518 -11.04 -12.89 9.49
C ASN A 518 -9.51 -13.05 9.62
N GLN A 519 -8.88 -13.83 8.75
CA GLN A 519 -7.42 -13.96 8.70
C GLN A 519 -6.73 -12.70 8.17
N GLY A 520 -7.45 -11.82 7.46
CA GLY A 520 -6.95 -10.54 6.97
C GLY A 520 -6.97 -9.45 8.03
N THR A 521 -6.40 -8.29 7.69
CA THR A 521 -6.32 -7.13 8.58
C THR A 521 -7.11 -5.94 8.07
N LEU A 522 -7.63 -5.13 8.99
CA LEU A 522 -8.27 -3.84 8.74
C LEU A 522 -7.36 -2.73 9.28
N GLY A 523 -6.96 -1.80 8.41
CA GLY A 523 -6.00 -0.76 8.75
C GLY A 523 -6.67 0.57 9.16
N ILE A 524 -6.31 1.10 10.31
CA ILE A 524 -6.59 2.50 10.70
C ILE A 524 -5.30 3.28 10.58
N GLY A 525 -5.26 4.25 9.69
CA GLY A 525 -4.09 5.08 9.44
C GLY A 525 -4.24 6.50 9.96
N PHE A 526 -3.15 7.24 9.96
CA PHE A 526 -3.13 8.67 10.29
C PHE A 526 -2.08 9.42 9.48
N ILE A 527 -2.24 10.75 9.39
CA ILE A 527 -1.29 11.64 8.71
C ILE A 527 -1.16 12.95 9.46
N GLY A 528 0.04 13.57 9.43
CA GLY A 528 0.27 14.93 9.91
C GLY A 528 0.51 15.05 11.41
N LEU A 529 1.19 14.09 12.05
CA LEU A 529 1.50 14.20 13.49
C LEU A 529 2.27 15.49 13.82
N ALA A 530 3.20 15.91 12.96
CA ALA A 530 3.98 17.12 13.17
C ALA A 530 3.10 18.38 13.21
N GLU A 531 2.23 18.55 12.22
CA GLU A 531 1.29 19.67 12.12
C GLU A 531 0.22 19.62 13.21
N CYS A 532 -0.26 18.43 13.56
CA CYS A 532 -1.15 18.22 14.69
C CYS A 532 -0.55 18.74 16.01
N LEU A 533 0.71 18.38 16.28
CA LEU A 533 1.41 18.85 17.48
C LEU A 533 1.68 20.37 17.44
N LYS A 534 2.00 20.93 16.27
CA LYS A 534 2.12 22.39 16.12
C LYS A 534 0.80 23.09 16.44
N ALA A 535 -0.33 22.58 15.98
CA ALA A 535 -1.66 23.13 16.28
C ALA A 535 -1.99 23.05 17.79
N LEU A 536 -1.62 21.95 18.45
CA LEU A 536 -1.94 21.75 19.88
C LEU A 536 -1.00 22.49 20.84
N VAL A 537 0.31 22.49 20.54
CA VAL A 537 1.34 22.95 21.50
C VAL A 537 2.40 23.89 20.90
N GLY A 538 2.29 24.26 19.61
CA GLY A 538 3.16 25.24 18.94
C GLY A 538 4.49 24.68 18.44
N LYS A 539 4.80 23.40 18.68
CA LYS A 539 6.04 22.73 18.25
C LYS A 539 5.75 21.30 17.84
N HIS A 540 6.45 20.79 16.83
CA HIS A 540 6.39 19.38 16.49
C HIS A 540 7.36 18.50 17.32
N HIS A 541 7.21 17.20 17.22
CA HIS A 541 7.95 16.20 18.02
C HIS A 541 9.46 16.19 17.83
N GLY A 542 9.98 16.66 16.69
CA GLY A 542 11.43 16.83 16.49
C GLY A 542 12.02 18.06 17.18
N GLU A 543 11.20 19.06 17.55
CA GLU A 543 11.63 20.33 18.13
C GLU A 543 11.58 20.35 19.67
N SER A 544 10.86 19.43 20.30
CA SER A 544 10.61 19.50 21.74
C SER A 544 10.26 18.14 22.34
N GLU A 545 10.94 17.78 23.43
CA GLU A 545 10.63 16.56 24.18
C GLU A 545 9.19 16.52 24.71
N LYS A 546 8.62 17.69 25.09
CA LYS A 546 7.21 17.77 25.52
C LYS A 546 6.26 17.49 24.37
N ALA A 547 6.58 17.94 23.16
CA ALA A 547 5.80 17.65 21.98
C ALA A 547 5.98 16.16 21.57
N GLN A 548 7.17 15.61 21.69
CA GLN A 548 7.42 14.18 21.48
C GLN A 548 6.62 13.32 22.47
N ALA A 549 6.60 13.66 23.74
CA ALA A 549 5.81 12.94 24.75
C ALA A 549 4.31 12.99 24.43
N LEU A 550 3.79 14.14 23.97
CA LEU A 550 2.40 14.25 23.53
C LEU A 550 2.13 13.44 22.26
N GLY A 551 3.05 13.46 21.29
CA GLY A 551 2.96 12.65 20.08
C GLY A 551 2.87 11.16 20.39
N LEU A 552 3.74 10.66 21.26
CA LEU A 552 3.70 9.28 21.74
C LEU A 552 2.38 8.97 22.46
N LYS A 553 1.89 9.89 23.29
CA LYS A 553 0.59 9.72 23.96
C LYS A 553 -0.57 9.61 22.96
N ILE A 554 -0.58 10.42 21.90
CA ILE A 554 -1.61 10.38 20.84
C ILE A 554 -1.58 9.04 20.13
N ILE A 555 -0.41 8.61 19.66
CA ILE A 555 -0.29 7.37 18.87
C ILE A 555 -0.51 6.13 19.75
N THR A 556 -0.08 6.15 21.01
CA THR A 556 -0.40 5.08 21.98
C THR A 556 -1.90 4.98 22.20
N TYR A 557 -2.59 6.11 22.39
CA TYR A 557 -4.05 6.14 22.52
C TYR A 557 -4.74 5.52 21.29
N MET A 558 -4.32 5.92 20.07
CA MET A 558 -4.86 5.34 18.83
C MET A 558 -4.62 3.82 18.76
N ARG A 559 -3.41 3.35 19.12
CA ARG A 559 -3.08 1.92 19.13
C ARG A 559 -3.96 1.14 20.11
N ASP A 560 -4.17 1.69 21.33
CA ASP A 560 -4.98 1.04 22.36
C ASP A 560 -6.45 0.95 21.91
N ARG A 561 -7.01 2.02 21.33
CA ARG A 561 -8.35 2.01 20.75
C ARG A 561 -8.49 1.00 19.60
N VAL A 562 -7.47 0.89 18.74
CA VAL A 562 -7.45 -0.11 17.66
C VAL A 562 -7.45 -1.55 18.19
N ASN A 563 -6.78 -1.80 19.32
CA ASN A 563 -6.84 -3.09 20.00
C ASN A 563 -8.25 -3.36 20.59
N ASP A 564 -8.90 -2.36 21.21
CA ASP A 564 -10.28 -2.46 21.71
C ASP A 564 -11.26 -2.79 20.57
N PHE A 565 -11.08 -2.17 19.39
CA PHE A 565 -11.90 -2.48 18.22
C PHE A 565 -11.69 -3.93 17.73
N SER A 566 -10.45 -4.43 17.78
CA SER A 566 -10.18 -5.83 17.45
C SER A 566 -10.94 -6.81 18.33
N GLU A 567 -11.08 -6.48 19.62
CA GLU A 567 -11.85 -7.29 20.57
C GLU A 567 -13.36 -7.12 20.39
N ARG A 568 -13.82 -5.88 20.18
CA ARG A 568 -15.25 -5.56 20.02
C ARG A 568 -15.86 -6.14 18.76
N TYR A 569 -15.19 -5.94 17.61
CA TYR A 569 -15.68 -6.35 16.30
C TYR A 569 -15.24 -7.76 15.90
N GLN A 570 -14.37 -8.39 16.68
CA GLN A 570 -13.79 -9.71 16.39
C GLN A 570 -13.11 -9.76 15.01
N HIS A 571 -12.25 -8.76 14.72
CA HIS A 571 -11.43 -8.63 13.52
C HIS A 571 -9.98 -8.30 13.87
N ASN A 572 -9.06 -8.50 12.94
CA ASN A 572 -7.68 -8.05 13.07
C ASN A 572 -7.58 -6.56 12.67
N TYR A 573 -7.86 -5.64 13.58
CA TYR A 573 -7.51 -4.24 13.34
C TYR A 573 -6.03 -3.97 13.61
N SER A 574 -5.44 -3.03 12.87
CA SER A 574 -4.06 -2.61 13.08
C SER A 574 -3.88 -1.11 12.85
N LEU A 575 -3.03 -0.47 13.64
CA LEU A 575 -2.66 0.92 13.45
C LEU A 575 -1.52 1.02 12.40
N LEU A 576 -1.71 1.87 11.40
CA LEU A 576 -0.82 2.04 10.24
C LEU A 576 -0.26 3.47 10.19
N ALA A 577 1.05 3.62 10.11
CA ALA A 577 1.67 4.86 9.66
C ALA A 577 1.43 5.01 8.15
N THR A 578 0.37 5.73 7.76
CA THR A 578 -0.16 5.73 6.39
C THR A 578 0.89 6.07 5.33
N PRO A 579 1.02 5.29 4.24
CA PRO A 579 1.74 5.71 3.04
C PRO A 579 0.87 6.75 2.30
N ALA A 580 1.09 8.03 2.61
CA ALA A 580 0.11 9.06 2.28
C ALA A 580 0.01 9.40 0.79
N GLU A 581 1.02 9.09 -0.02
CA GLU A 581 1.04 9.38 -1.46
C GLU A 581 0.40 10.75 -1.82
N GLY A 582 -0.67 10.77 -2.62
CA GLY A 582 -1.42 11.98 -2.95
C GLY A 582 -2.28 12.56 -1.82
N LEU A 583 -2.55 11.76 -0.78
CA LEU A 583 -3.43 12.16 0.32
C LEU A 583 -2.87 13.33 1.15
N SER A 584 -1.54 13.41 1.31
CA SER A 584 -0.88 14.50 2.03
C SER A 584 -1.25 15.88 1.47
N GLY A 585 -1.18 16.05 0.15
CA GLY A 585 -1.56 17.28 -0.53
C GLY A 585 -3.08 17.50 -0.55
N ARG A 586 -3.86 16.45 -0.70
CA ARG A 586 -5.32 16.52 -0.71
C ARG A 586 -5.87 17.04 0.63
N PHE A 587 -5.44 16.51 1.76
CA PHE A 587 -5.89 16.97 3.06
C PHE A 587 -5.55 18.44 3.30
N THR A 588 -4.31 18.84 3.00
CA THR A 588 -3.87 20.23 3.15
C THR A 588 -4.69 21.18 2.29
N LYS A 589 -4.95 20.85 1.03
CA LYS A 589 -5.73 21.67 0.10
C LYS A 589 -7.15 21.94 0.61
N PHE A 590 -7.81 20.92 1.18
CA PHE A 590 -9.16 21.07 1.75
C PHE A 590 -9.15 21.88 3.05
N ASP A 591 -8.20 21.61 3.94
CA ASP A 591 -8.13 22.29 5.24
C ASP A 591 -7.72 23.76 5.05
N ARG A 592 -6.78 24.06 4.13
CA ARG A 592 -6.42 25.44 3.76
C ARG A 592 -7.63 26.22 3.20
N LYS A 593 -8.47 25.56 2.39
CA LYS A 593 -9.70 26.20 1.87
C LYS A 593 -10.69 26.55 3.00
N ARG A 594 -10.73 25.75 4.07
CA ARG A 594 -11.67 25.91 5.18
C ARG A 594 -11.15 26.87 6.25
N PHE A 595 -9.89 26.74 6.64
CA PHE A 595 -9.29 27.42 7.79
C PHE A 595 -8.32 28.53 7.40
N GLY A 596 -8.02 28.70 6.10
CA GLY A 596 -6.99 29.61 5.63
C GLY A 596 -5.58 29.04 5.75
N VAL A 597 -4.60 29.91 5.49
CA VAL A 597 -3.19 29.59 5.66
C VAL A 597 -2.82 29.81 7.12
N ILE A 598 -2.37 28.75 7.79
CA ILE A 598 -1.89 28.75 9.17
C ILE A 598 -0.41 28.39 9.15
N ASP A 599 0.44 29.30 9.65
CA ASP A 599 1.89 29.16 9.63
C ASP A 599 2.36 27.87 10.30
N GLY A 600 3.21 27.12 9.60
CA GLY A 600 3.74 25.84 10.03
C GLY A 600 2.73 24.69 10.10
N ILE A 601 1.48 24.88 9.63
CA ILE A 601 0.42 23.86 9.63
C ILE A 601 -0.15 23.69 8.22
N THR A 602 -0.79 24.72 7.64
CA THR A 602 -1.41 24.65 6.31
C THR A 602 -0.71 25.51 5.26
N ASP A 603 0.44 26.07 5.57
CA ASP A 603 1.24 26.95 4.71
C ASP A 603 1.96 26.22 3.56
N ARG A 604 2.15 24.89 3.67
CA ARG A 604 2.76 24.04 2.63
C ARG A 604 1.72 23.27 1.84
N ASP A 605 2.06 22.77 0.66
CA ASP A 605 1.15 22.02 -0.21
C ASP A 605 0.98 20.55 0.19
N TYR A 606 1.48 20.16 1.35
CA TYR A 606 1.37 18.80 1.90
C TYR A 606 1.37 18.84 3.44
N TYR A 607 0.84 17.78 4.06
CA TYR A 607 1.07 17.44 5.46
C TYR A 607 2.20 16.41 5.56
N THR A 608 2.95 16.47 6.64
CA THR A 608 4.00 15.49 6.94
C THR A 608 3.42 14.08 7.00
N ASN A 609 4.12 13.14 6.38
CA ASN A 609 3.69 11.76 6.28
C ASN A 609 3.68 11.09 7.67
N SER A 610 2.53 10.60 8.10
CA SER A 610 2.32 9.85 9.37
C SER A 610 3.05 10.46 10.60
N ASN A 611 3.99 9.72 11.19
CA ASN A 611 4.75 10.09 12.40
C ASN A 611 6.16 10.60 12.11
N HIS A 612 6.50 10.87 10.85
CA HIS A 612 7.84 11.38 10.52
C HIS A 612 8.05 12.80 11.03
N VAL A 613 9.30 13.15 11.28
CA VAL A 613 9.67 14.57 11.37
C VAL A 613 9.50 15.20 9.97
N PRO A 614 9.14 16.50 9.90
CA PRO A 614 8.95 17.15 8.60
C PRO A 614 10.21 17.07 7.72
N VAL A 615 10.02 16.84 6.42
CA VAL A 615 11.14 16.68 5.46
C VAL A 615 12.03 17.91 5.37
N TYR A 616 11.51 19.09 5.73
CA TYR A 616 12.27 20.37 5.80
C TYR A 616 13.00 20.57 7.12
N TYR A 617 12.78 19.70 8.12
CA TYR A 617 13.40 19.85 9.44
C TYR A 617 14.84 19.37 9.41
N LYS A 618 15.80 20.30 9.58
CA LYS A 618 17.23 19.99 9.58
C LYS A 618 17.62 19.23 10.85
N CYS A 619 17.94 17.97 10.71
CA CYS A 619 18.41 17.13 11.79
C CYS A 619 19.35 16.04 11.25
N SER A 620 20.19 15.50 12.14
CA SER A 620 20.99 14.32 11.80
C SER A 620 20.15 13.05 11.71
N ALA A 621 20.60 12.04 10.97
CA ALA A 621 19.97 10.72 10.91
C ALA A 621 19.80 10.10 12.31
N LEU A 622 20.76 10.32 13.20
CA LEU A 622 20.71 9.86 14.58
C LEU A 622 19.56 10.50 15.37
N HIS A 623 19.42 11.83 15.28
CA HIS A 623 18.32 12.55 15.96
C HIS A 623 16.97 12.10 15.40
N LYS A 624 16.85 12.00 14.08
CA LYS A 624 15.64 11.50 13.43
C LYS A 624 15.28 10.08 13.94
N ALA A 625 16.27 9.18 14.03
CA ALA A 625 16.10 7.83 14.53
C ALA A 625 15.57 7.83 15.97
N GLN A 626 16.15 8.65 16.87
CA GLN A 626 15.72 8.75 18.27
C GLN A 626 14.27 9.22 18.40
N ILE A 627 13.83 10.12 17.53
CA ILE A 627 12.45 10.65 17.53
C ILE A 627 11.46 9.65 16.95
N GLU A 628 11.79 9.00 15.82
CA GLU A 628 10.84 8.17 15.07
C GLU A 628 10.77 6.71 15.57
N ALA A 629 11.84 6.17 16.13
CA ALA A 629 11.91 4.77 16.54
C ALA A 629 10.78 4.32 17.49
N PRO A 630 10.39 5.09 18.53
CA PRO A 630 9.34 4.67 19.45
C PRO A 630 7.98 4.44 18.80
N TYR A 631 7.73 5.04 17.63
CA TYR A 631 6.45 4.89 16.90
C TYR A 631 6.36 3.55 16.15
N HIS A 632 7.49 2.88 15.85
CA HIS A 632 7.48 1.63 15.08
C HIS A 632 6.72 0.51 15.79
N ASP A 633 6.91 0.35 17.10
CA ASP A 633 6.15 -0.66 17.87
C ASP A 633 4.67 -0.29 18.03
N LEU A 634 4.33 0.99 17.97
CA LEU A 634 2.96 1.46 18.05
C LEU A 634 2.18 1.27 16.74
N THR A 635 2.87 1.28 15.60
CA THR A 635 2.26 1.21 14.26
C THR A 635 2.51 -0.14 13.59
N ARG A 636 2.03 -1.22 14.21
CA ARG A 636 2.28 -2.60 13.75
C ARG A 636 1.59 -2.99 12.45
N GLY A 637 0.63 -2.19 11.97
CA GLY A 637 0.04 -2.33 10.64
C GLY A 637 0.96 -1.90 9.50
N GLY A 638 2.03 -1.18 9.83
CA GLY A 638 3.07 -0.76 8.90
C GLY A 638 3.71 0.57 9.27
N HIS A 639 5.00 0.64 9.08
CA HIS A 639 5.85 1.79 9.35
C HIS A 639 7.08 1.73 8.45
N ILE A 640 7.78 2.86 8.32
CA ILE A 640 9.07 2.93 7.64
C ILE A 640 9.93 4.03 8.28
N PHE A 641 11.21 3.75 8.42
CA PHE A 641 12.24 4.76 8.66
C PHE A 641 12.95 5.03 7.34
N TYR A 642 13.26 6.27 7.04
CA TYR A 642 14.08 6.62 5.87
C TYR A 642 15.11 7.68 6.20
N VAL A 643 16.25 7.58 5.53
CA VAL A 643 17.38 8.52 5.65
C VAL A 643 17.67 9.10 4.27
N GLU A 644 17.75 10.42 4.19
CA GLU A 644 18.18 11.14 3.01
C GLU A 644 19.69 11.34 3.03
N ILE A 645 20.40 10.82 2.02
CA ILE A 645 21.85 10.92 1.90
C ILE A 645 22.21 11.93 0.81
N ASP A 646 23.14 12.84 1.10
CA ASP A 646 23.76 13.71 0.10
C ASP A 646 24.94 13.01 -0.58
N GLY A 647 25.00 13.11 -1.91
CA GLY A 647 26.07 12.59 -2.76
C GLY A 647 25.98 11.12 -3.11
N ASP A 648 27.05 10.58 -3.72
CA ASP A 648 27.09 9.24 -4.30
C ASP A 648 27.53 8.18 -3.28
N ALA A 649 26.56 7.45 -2.75
CA ALA A 649 26.78 6.35 -1.82
C ALA A 649 27.51 5.14 -2.46
N THR A 650 27.62 5.05 -3.79
CA THR A 650 28.30 3.92 -4.47
C THR A 650 29.79 3.83 -4.11
N HIS A 651 30.39 4.95 -3.74
CA HIS A 651 31.79 5.00 -3.31
C HIS A 651 32.00 4.62 -1.83
N ASN A 652 30.91 4.62 -1.04
CA ASN A 652 30.95 4.25 0.38
C ASN A 652 29.68 3.50 0.80
N PRO A 653 29.55 2.20 0.42
CA PRO A 653 28.37 1.39 0.78
C PRO A 653 28.18 1.23 2.30
N ASP A 654 29.21 1.46 3.12
CA ASP A 654 29.13 1.35 4.59
C ASP A 654 28.18 2.38 5.20
N VAL A 655 27.84 3.45 4.48
CA VAL A 655 26.77 4.38 4.88
C VAL A 655 25.44 3.66 4.97
N ILE A 656 25.17 2.70 4.07
CA ILE A 656 23.93 1.91 4.07
C ILE A 656 23.91 0.98 5.30
N SER A 657 24.99 0.24 5.55
CA SER A 657 25.09 -0.63 6.73
C SER A 657 24.98 0.18 8.03
N GLY A 658 25.55 1.38 8.10
CA GLY A 658 25.39 2.28 9.24
C GLY A 658 23.95 2.70 9.54
N VAL A 659 23.11 2.86 8.50
CA VAL A 659 21.67 3.10 8.67
C VAL A 659 20.97 1.83 9.21
N VAL A 660 21.36 0.65 8.73
CA VAL A 660 20.81 -0.63 9.22
C VAL A 660 21.22 -0.88 10.67
N ASP A 661 22.47 -0.55 11.05
CA ASP A 661 22.95 -0.62 12.44
C ASP A 661 22.17 0.32 13.36
N MET A 662 21.82 1.51 12.87
CA MET A 662 20.97 2.45 13.58
C MET A 662 19.56 1.88 13.78
N MET A 663 18.97 1.28 12.74
CA MET A 663 17.67 0.62 12.85
C MET A 663 17.69 -0.49 13.89
N ASP A 664 18.72 -1.30 13.89
CA ASP A 664 18.91 -2.39 14.86
C ASP A 664 19.04 -1.85 16.29
N LYS A 665 19.90 -0.87 16.49
CA LYS A 665 20.15 -0.22 17.79
C LYS A 665 18.89 0.38 18.41
N TYR A 666 18.04 1.02 17.60
CA TYR A 666 16.83 1.70 18.06
C TYR A 666 15.55 0.87 17.93
N ASN A 667 15.67 -0.44 17.68
CA ASN A 667 14.52 -1.36 17.57
C ASN A 667 13.52 -0.96 16.50
N MET A 668 14.00 -0.48 15.35
CA MET A 668 13.14 -0.13 14.22
C MET A 668 12.84 -1.36 13.36
N GLY A 669 11.60 -1.47 12.86
CA GLY A 669 11.17 -2.67 12.14
C GLY A 669 11.49 -2.68 10.66
N TYR A 670 11.42 -1.52 9.99
CA TYR A 670 11.59 -1.42 8.53
C TYR A 670 12.14 -0.06 8.14
N GLY A 671 13.02 -0.03 7.15
CA GLY A 671 13.63 1.21 6.70
C GLY A 671 14.16 1.18 5.28
N SER A 672 14.42 2.36 4.77
CA SER A 672 14.99 2.60 3.45
C SER A 672 16.01 3.73 3.46
N VAL A 673 16.86 3.74 2.45
CA VAL A 673 17.84 4.82 2.23
C VAL A 673 17.49 5.51 0.92
N ASN A 674 17.35 6.84 0.99
CA ASN A 674 17.05 7.68 -0.15
C ASN A 674 18.29 8.46 -0.58
N HIS A 675 18.51 8.59 -1.87
CA HIS A 675 19.55 9.39 -2.48
C HIS A 675 19.10 9.89 -3.85
N ASN A 676 19.84 10.76 -4.50
CA ASN A 676 19.55 11.16 -5.86
C ASN A 676 20.25 10.21 -6.85
N ARG A 677 19.64 9.99 -8.02
CA ARG A 677 20.26 9.29 -9.13
C ARG A 677 19.78 9.88 -10.44
N ASN A 678 20.69 10.52 -11.15
CA ASN A 678 20.43 11.03 -12.49
C ASN A 678 21.15 10.13 -13.50
N ARG A 679 20.50 9.87 -14.62
CA ARG A 679 21.05 9.08 -15.69
C ARG A 679 20.81 9.75 -17.04
N CYS A 680 21.84 9.83 -17.86
CA CYS A 680 21.69 10.22 -19.25
C CYS A 680 21.12 9.04 -20.06
N MET A 681 19.99 9.22 -20.70
CA MET A 681 19.32 8.17 -21.49
C MET A 681 20.06 7.85 -22.78
N ASP A 682 20.87 8.79 -23.29
CA ASP A 682 21.57 8.59 -24.56
C ASP A 682 22.92 7.88 -24.39
N CYS A 683 23.69 8.17 -23.34
CA CYS A 683 25.03 7.58 -23.17
C CYS A 683 25.22 6.75 -21.90
N GLY A 684 24.18 6.64 -21.07
CA GLY A 684 24.21 5.87 -19.83
C GLY A 684 25.06 6.45 -18.69
N TYR A 685 25.54 7.71 -18.82
CA TYR A 685 26.26 8.37 -17.72
C TYR A 685 25.35 8.55 -16.51
N GLU A 686 25.83 8.20 -15.32
CA GLU A 686 25.10 8.32 -14.05
C GLU A 686 25.85 9.22 -13.07
N ASN A 687 25.11 10.03 -12.29
CA ASN A 687 25.61 10.72 -11.13
C ASN A 687 24.55 10.82 -10.02
N ALA A 688 24.94 11.27 -8.85
CA ALA A 688 24.08 11.45 -7.68
C ALA A 688 23.95 12.94 -7.26
N GLU A 689 24.23 13.86 -8.16
CA GLU A 689 24.05 15.29 -7.91
C GLU A 689 22.57 15.65 -7.75
N ALA A 690 22.27 16.72 -7.03
CA ALA A 690 20.88 17.13 -6.80
C ALA A 690 20.17 17.49 -8.12
N GLU A 691 20.89 18.13 -9.04
CA GLU A 691 20.37 18.54 -10.34
C GLU A 691 21.38 18.24 -11.45
N MET A 692 20.92 17.62 -12.53
CA MET A 692 21.66 17.45 -13.77
C MET A 692 20.77 17.88 -14.92
N GLU A 693 21.00 19.08 -15.47
CA GLU A 693 20.22 19.61 -16.60
C GLU A 693 20.67 19.03 -17.94
N CYS A 694 21.97 18.81 -18.09
CA CYS A 694 22.57 18.18 -19.26
C CYS A 694 23.68 17.21 -18.87
N CYS A 695 23.89 16.21 -19.68
CA CYS A 695 24.93 15.20 -19.47
C CYS A 695 26.34 15.80 -19.65
N PRO A 696 27.24 15.71 -18.68
CA PRO A 696 28.60 16.24 -18.84
C PRO A 696 29.46 15.44 -19.82
N LYS A 697 29.00 14.23 -20.24
CA LYS A 697 29.73 13.37 -21.16
C LYS A 697 29.33 13.54 -22.63
N CYS A 698 28.04 13.77 -22.92
CA CYS A 698 27.53 13.86 -24.29
C CYS A 698 26.61 15.06 -24.54
N GLU A 699 26.49 15.97 -23.57
CA GLU A 699 25.71 17.22 -23.64
C GLU A 699 24.21 17.01 -23.89
N SER A 700 23.72 15.76 -23.81
CA SER A 700 22.30 15.46 -23.94
C SER A 700 21.49 16.03 -22.78
N ARG A 701 20.27 16.48 -23.10
CA ARG A 701 19.26 16.92 -22.13
C ARG A 701 18.24 15.83 -21.80
N HIS A 702 18.36 14.63 -22.37
CA HIS A 702 17.55 13.48 -22.06
C HIS A 702 18.03 12.84 -20.76
N ILE A 703 17.65 13.44 -19.64
CA ILE A 703 18.05 13.01 -18.29
C ILE A 703 16.89 12.38 -17.57
N ASP A 704 17.06 11.11 -17.20
CA ASP A 704 16.18 10.44 -16.24
C ASP A 704 16.60 10.81 -14.82
N ARG A 705 15.67 11.46 -14.08
CA ARG A 705 15.87 11.91 -12.69
C ARG A 705 15.07 11.00 -11.77
N LEU A 706 15.72 9.95 -11.31
CA LEU A 706 15.10 9.03 -10.36
C LEU A 706 15.32 9.53 -8.94
N GLN A 707 14.23 9.76 -8.24
CA GLN A 707 14.23 10.23 -6.86
C GLN A 707 13.17 9.47 -6.05
N ARG A 708 13.35 9.46 -4.74
CA ARG A 708 12.43 8.84 -3.81
C ARG A 708 12.10 9.81 -2.69
N ILE A 709 10.86 9.88 -2.27
CA ILE A 709 10.43 10.70 -1.14
C ILE A 709 9.53 9.88 -0.21
N THR A 710 9.90 9.76 1.05
CA THR A 710 9.11 9.06 2.09
C THR A 710 8.68 7.64 1.70
N GLY A 711 9.51 6.90 0.96
CA GLY A 711 9.19 5.58 0.43
C GLY A 711 8.42 5.59 -0.91
N TYR A 712 8.05 6.75 -1.43
CA TYR A 712 7.36 6.90 -2.71
C TYR A 712 8.37 6.86 -3.86
N LEU A 713 8.31 5.84 -4.69
CA LEU A 713 9.16 5.66 -5.86
C LEU A 713 8.31 5.19 -7.03
N VAL A 714 8.10 6.05 -8.02
CA VAL A 714 7.18 5.81 -9.14
C VAL A 714 7.75 6.35 -10.45
N GLY A 715 8.92 5.91 -10.81
CA GLY A 715 9.59 6.40 -12.02
C GLY A 715 10.03 7.87 -11.90
N THR A 716 9.98 8.59 -13.02
CA THR A 716 10.44 9.99 -13.08
C THR A 716 9.51 10.96 -12.34
N THR A 717 10.06 12.05 -11.86
CA THR A 717 9.34 13.10 -11.12
C THR A 717 8.22 13.78 -11.91
N ASP A 718 8.23 13.67 -13.25
CA ASP A 718 7.19 14.22 -14.14
C ASP A 718 5.80 13.65 -13.88
N ARG A 719 5.73 12.45 -13.31
CA ARG A 719 4.48 11.76 -12.98
C ARG A 719 3.98 12.03 -11.57
N TRP A 720 4.72 12.80 -10.77
CA TRP A 720 4.37 13.06 -9.39
C TRP A 720 3.27 14.13 -9.28
N ASN A 721 2.40 14.00 -8.27
CA ASN A 721 1.43 15.02 -7.93
C ASN A 721 2.09 16.25 -7.28
N GLN A 722 1.38 17.39 -7.24
CA GLN A 722 1.91 18.65 -6.70
C GLN A 722 2.38 18.54 -5.26
N GLY A 723 1.64 17.83 -4.39
CA GLY A 723 2.02 17.66 -2.98
C GLY A 723 3.36 16.93 -2.83
N LYS A 724 3.60 15.88 -3.63
CA LYS A 724 4.85 15.14 -3.60
C LYS A 724 6.02 15.93 -4.20
N LEU A 725 5.79 16.72 -5.23
CA LEU A 725 6.81 17.63 -5.76
C LEU A 725 7.20 18.72 -4.75
N ALA A 726 6.20 19.29 -4.04
CA ALA A 726 6.47 20.27 -2.99
C ALA A 726 7.26 19.64 -1.83
N GLU A 727 6.90 18.42 -1.40
CA GLU A 727 7.61 17.66 -0.38
C GLU A 727 9.06 17.37 -0.77
N LEU A 728 9.31 17.03 -2.04
CA LEU A 728 10.64 16.79 -2.59
C LEU A 728 11.49 18.06 -2.59
N ASN A 729 10.91 19.20 -2.99
CA ASN A 729 11.61 20.48 -3.05
C ASN A 729 12.01 21.02 -1.66
N ASP A 730 11.21 20.72 -0.64
CA ASP A 730 11.47 21.11 0.75
C ASP A 730 12.45 20.18 1.48
N ARG A 731 12.73 19.02 0.92
CA ARG A 731 13.55 17.96 1.51
C ARG A 731 14.96 18.42 1.88
N VAL A 732 15.38 18.04 3.10
CA VAL A 732 16.76 18.20 3.55
C VAL A 732 17.45 16.84 3.71
N THR A 733 18.78 16.84 3.61
CA THR A 733 19.60 15.64 3.84
C THR A 733 19.86 15.42 5.34
N HIS A 734 19.99 14.16 5.74
CA HIS A 734 20.27 13.75 7.13
C HIS A 734 21.74 13.32 7.32
N ILE A 735 22.44 13.00 6.22
CA ILE A 735 23.86 12.65 6.17
C ILE A 735 24.50 13.47 5.06
N ASP A 736 25.33 14.45 5.45
CA ASP A 736 26.02 15.34 4.53
C ASP A 736 27.31 14.74 3.97
N LYS A 737 27.77 15.23 2.80
CA LYS A 737 29.05 14.86 2.18
C LYS A 737 30.25 15.00 3.11
N LYS A 738 30.21 15.95 4.04
CA LYS A 738 31.30 16.22 5.00
C LYS A 738 31.38 15.22 6.16
N CYS A 739 30.35 14.38 6.32
CA CYS A 739 30.26 13.34 7.36
C CYS A 739 30.68 11.94 6.84
N LYS A 740 31.22 11.90 5.63
CA LYS A 740 31.65 10.65 4.96
C LYS A 740 33.14 10.36 5.19
#